data_5939838024dd88f852b2d96889b0fe29
#
_entry.id   5939838024dd88f852b2d96889b0fe29
#
_cell.length_a   1.000
_cell.length_b   1.000
_cell.length_c   1.000
_cell.angle_alpha   90.00
_cell.angle_beta   90.00
_cell.angle_gamma   90.00
#
_symmetry.space_group_name_H-M   'P 1'
#
loop_
_entity.id
_entity.type
_entity.pdbx_description
1 polymer ?
#
loop_
_entity_poly.entity_id
_entity_poly.type
_entity_poly.pdbx_seq_one_letter_code
_entity_poly.pdbx_strand_id
1 'polypeptide(L)'
;MTETINTGKILPVNLEDEMKNSYIDYAMSVIVMRALPDVRDGLKPVHRRILYAMQEAGMGSNKPYKKSARIVGEVLGKYHPHGDTSVYNAIVRMAQDFSCRYVLADGHGNFGSIDGDSAAAMRYTEVRMSKIAELMLQDIDKKTVDFTPNYDESLQEPSVLPSKIPNLLVNGSSGIAVGMATNIPPHNLNEVIDGVLQMIDNPEITVEELMQTIKGPDFPTGAMIMGRDGIISAYKTGRGAVKMRACTEITTLPNGKPRITVTELPYQVNKARLVERIAELVRDKTIDGITDLNDESDRNGMSIVIDLRRDANPEVILNQLYQHTQLQETFGVIMLALVDGRPRILNLKQVLHYYIKHQEDVIRRRTQYELTKAQARAHILEGLTIALDHLDPIIKTIRDSKNGDSAKEVLMSDYTLTEKQAQAILDLRLQRLTGLEREKIENEYLEILDYISDLQNILADEQKILDIIKEELSAVKTKFGDARRTQITDDSSDVDIADLIAEEDVVITLTHNNYIKRIPVTTYRNQKRGGRGVTGMGTKEEDYVENMIITSTHNTILFFTNKGLVYQLKGYEIPESGRTAKGTAIVNLLPLAKEETITAIIPIKEFSKDRYLFMATRHGIVKKTGLSEFDTNRKKTGLIALSLKENDELIGVKLTDGNRQIIIGTRDGMSICFNEQDVRPMGRTARGVIGIKLKGEDTVIGMDNIRDDCEVLTVTEHGFGKRTATSEYRTQTRGGIGLINIKVTEKTGFVIGIKVVDSQQEFMLISTEGIVIRSNIEEVSVIGRNTQGVKMMNMDNNDKVAALAAFEIKEDDK
;
A
#
# COMPACT_ATOMS: atom_id res chain seq x y z
N MET A 1 -64.10 20.46 -48.25
CA MET A 1 -62.64 20.74 -48.29
C MET A 1 -61.98 19.73 -47.37
N THR A 2 -61.48 18.65 -47.92
CA THR A 2 -60.69 17.64 -47.17
C THR A 2 -59.24 18.11 -47.14
N GLU A 3 -58.81 18.57 -45.96
CA GLU A 3 -57.40 18.84 -45.71
C GLU A 3 -56.57 17.54 -45.84
N THR A 4 -55.75 17.44 -46.88
CA THR A 4 -54.74 16.42 -47.04
C THR A 4 -53.67 16.70 -46.02
N ILE A 5 -53.68 15.94 -44.87
CA ILE A 5 -52.60 15.91 -43.95
C ILE A 5 -51.38 15.35 -44.75
N ASN A 6 -50.38 16.18 -44.94
CA ASN A 6 -49.15 15.80 -45.56
C ASN A 6 -48.38 14.92 -44.55
N THR A 7 -48.65 13.60 -44.58
CA THR A 7 -47.93 12.64 -43.76
C THR A 7 -46.52 12.55 -44.34
N GLY A 8 -45.57 13.19 -43.67
CA GLY A 8 -44.13 13.03 -43.94
C GLY A 8 -43.76 11.55 -44.03
N LYS A 9 -42.70 11.25 -44.81
CA LYS A 9 -42.21 9.88 -45.00
C LYS A 9 -41.82 9.29 -43.63
N ILE A 10 -42.62 8.34 -43.11
CA ILE A 10 -42.30 7.59 -41.89
C ILE A 10 -41.23 6.54 -42.27
N LEU A 11 -40.00 6.69 -41.80
CA LEU A 11 -38.94 5.70 -41.90
C LEU A 11 -38.98 4.81 -40.65
N PRO A 12 -39.12 3.48 -40.80
CA PRO A 12 -39.02 2.58 -39.67
C PRO A 12 -37.57 2.54 -39.18
N VAL A 13 -37.37 2.83 -37.94
CA VAL A 13 -36.07 2.75 -37.25
C VAL A 13 -36.13 1.61 -36.26
N ASN A 14 -35.17 0.69 -36.32
CA ASN A 14 -35.02 -0.36 -35.32
C ASN A 14 -34.46 0.26 -34.04
N LEU A 15 -35.20 0.12 -32.95
CA LEU A 15 -34.78 0.68 -31.65
C LEU A 15 -33.43 0.17 -31.18
N GLU A 16 -33.13 -1.11 -31.41
CA GLU A 16 -31.83 -1.71 -31.00
C GLU A 16 -30.66 -1.08 -31.77
N ASP A 17 -30.79 -0.87 -33.07
CA ASP A 17 -29.76 -0.27 -33.91
C ASP A 17 -29.55 1.22 -33.56
N GLU A 18 -30.64 1.95 -33.33
CA GLU A 18 -30.58 3.36 -32.94
C GLU A 18 -29.93 3.52 -31.56
N MET A 19 -30.31 2.72 -30.57
CA MET A 19 -29.69 2.74 -29.25
C MET A 19 -28.20 2.35 -29.31
N LYS A 20 -27.85 1.35 -30.08
CA LYS A 20 -26.48 0.92 -30.29
C LYS A 20 -25.61 2.01 -30.88
N ASN A 21 -26.09 2.63 -31.98
CA ASN A 21 -25.37 3.71 -32.66
C ASN A 21 -25.23 4.94 -31.75
N SER A 22 -26.30 5.38 -31.12
CA SER A 22 -26.29 6.53 -30.20
C SER A 22 -25.40 6.27 -29.01
N TYR A 23 -25.34 5.03 -28.45
CA TYR A 23 -24.45 4.69 -27.36
C TYR A 23 -22.97 4.69 -27.79
N ILE A 24 -22.68 4.18 -29.00
CA ILE A 24 -21.32 4.21 -29.57
C ILE A 24 -20.86 5.65 -29.77
N ASP A 25 -21.69 6.50 -30.35
CA ASP A 25 -21.37 7.91 -30.59
C ASP A 25 -21.13 8.66 -29.27
N TYR A 26 -22.00 8.41 -28.25
CA TYR A 26 -21.82 8.96 -26.93
C TYR A 26 -20.49 8.46 -26.29
N ALA A 27 -20.24 7.15 -26.35
CA ALA A 27 -19.01 6.56 -25.79
C ALA A 27 -17.77 7.14 -26.47
N MET A 28 -17.76 7.25 -27.80
CA MET A 28 -16.66 7.85 -28.54
C MET A 28 -16.45 9.32 -28.17
N SER A 29 -17.52 10.09 -28.04
CA SER A 29 -17.45 11.48 -27.61
C SER A 29 -16.85 11.60 -26.19
N VAL A 30 -17.30 10.79 -25.25
CA VAL A 30 -16.76 10.80 -23.88
C VAL A 30 -15.29 10.38 -23.84
N ILE A 31 -14.90 9.37 -24.61
CA ILE A 31 -13.52 8.87 -24.66
C ILE A 31 -12.58 9.93 -25.26
N VAL A 32 -12.89 10.43 -26.46
CA VAL A 32 -11.97 11.28 -27.22
C VAL A 32 -12.07 12.75 -26.84
N MET A 33 -13.29 13.26 -26.56
CA MET A 33 -13.54 14.69 -26.42
C MET A 33 -13.79 15.16 -24.97
N ARG A 34 -13.67 14.27 -23.94
CA ARG A 34 -13.99 14.66 -22.57
C ARG A 34 -13.03 14.10 -21.51
N ALA A 35 -12.88 12.77 -21.42
CA ALA A 35 -12.34 12.11 -20.24
C ALA A 35 -10.86 11.82 -20.30
N LEU A 36 -10.29 11.54 -21.49
CA LEU A 36 -8.91 11.12 -21.62
C LEU A 36 -8.00 12.26 -22.09
N PRO A 37 -6.75 12.31 -21.58
CA PRO A 37 -5.74 13.26 -22.02
C PRO A 37 -5.12 12.81 -23.35
N ASP A 38 -4.67 13.77 -24.15
CA ASP A 38 -3.77 13.50 -25.29
C ASP A 38 -2.35 13.24 -24.77
N VAL A 39 -1.66 12.24 -25.33
CA VAL A 39 -0.31 11.86 -24.89
C VAL A 39 0.70 12.98 -25.09
N ARG A 40 0.51 13.85 -26.08
CA ARG A 40 1.43 14.91 -26.50
C ARG A 40 1.48 16.07 -25.53
N ASP A 41 0.32 16.60 -25.10
CA ASP A 41 0.23 17.74 -24.18
C ASP A 41 -0.29 17.40 -22.78
N GLY A 42 -0.75 16.14 -22.57
CA GLY A 42 -1.25 15.68 -21.27
C GLY A 42 -2.56 16.33 -20.84
N LEU A 43 -3.27 17.02 -21.73
CA LEU A 43 -4.46 17.77 -21.40
C LEU A 43 -5.73 17.10 -21.90
N LYS A 44 -6.80 17.24 -21.13
CA LYS A 44 -8.16 17.00 -21.62
C LYS A 44 -8.63 18.22 -22.41
N PRO A 45 -9.61 18.07 -23.30
CA PRO A 45 -10.13 19.20 -24.10
C PRO A 45 -10.51 20.44 -23.28
N VAL A 46 -11.15 20.26 -22.11
CA VAL A 46 -11.54 21.39 -21.25
C VAL A 46 -10.33 22.20 -20.76
N HIS A 47 -9.26 21.51 -20.33
CA HIS A 47 -8.04 22.18 -19.84
C HIS A 47 -7.33 22.93 -20.98
N ARG A 48 -7.24 22.30 -22.17
CA ARG A 48 -6.64 22.89 -23.35
C ARG A 48 -7.38 24.16 -23.79
N ARG A 49 -8.70 24.11 -23.82
CA ARG A 49 -9.59 25.23 -24.14
C ARG A 49 -9.47 26.38 -23.15
N ILE A 50 -9.33 26.07 -21.84
CA ILE A 50 -9.12 27.11 -20.82
C ILE A 50 -7.80 27.83 -21.02
N LEU A 51 -6.69 27.10 -21.19
CA LEU A 51 -5.38 27.71 -21.38
C LEU A 51 -5.33 28.53 -22.67
N TYR A 52 -5.91 28.01 -23.76
CA TYR A 52 -5.97 28.74 -25.03
C TYR A 52 -6.82 30.03 -24.93
N ALA A 53 -7.99 29.94 -24.28
CA ALA A 53 -8.82 31.12 -24.05
C ALA A 53 -8.12 32.16 -23.12
N MET A 54 -7.34 31.74 -22.15
CA MET A 54 -6.52 32.62 -21.32
C MET A 54 -5.45 33.34 -22.14
N GLN A 55 -4.82 32.64 -23.10
CA GLN A 55 -3.84 33.23 -24.02
C GLN A 55 -4.49 34.29 -24.90
N GLU A 56 -5.63 34.01 -25.56
CA GLU A 56 -6.36 34.98 -26.38
C GLU A 56 -6.85 36.19 -25.58
N ALA A 57 -7.31 35.95 -24.35
CA ALA A 57 -7.73 37.05 -23.46
C ALA A 57 -6.57 37.88 -22.88
N GLY A 58 -5.30 37.53 -23.21
CA GLY A 58 -4.12 38.19 -22.74
C GLY A 58 -3.93 38.13 -21.24
N MET A 59 -4.20 36.94 -20.64
CA MET A 59 -4.10 36.65 -19.20
C MET A 59 -2.75 36.00 -18.85
N GLY A 60 -1.65 36.51 -19.37
CA GLY A 60 -0.31 36.01 -19.08
C GLY A 60 0.11 36.22 -17.61
N SER A 61 1.14 35.48 -17.19
CA SER A 61 1.65 35.48 -15.81
C SER A 61 2.12 36.84 -15.29
N ASN A 62 2.52 37.74 -16.21
CA ASN A 62 2.96 39.09 -15.93
C ASN A 62 1.83 40.14 -16.03
N LYS A 63 0.59 39.74 -16.31
CA LYS A 63 -0.57 40.62 -16.42
C LYS A 63 -1.39 40.59 -15.14
N PRO A 64 -2.23 41.64 -14.91
CA PRO A 64 -3.14 41.63 -13.76
C PRO A 64 -4.10 40.44 -13.78
N TYR A 65 -4.48 40.00 -12.58
CA TYR A 65 -5.53 39.02 -12.42
C TYR A 65 -6.85 39.47 -13.00
N LYS A 66 -7.64 38.58 -13.53
CA LYS A 66 -9.02 38.83 -13.98
C LYS A 66 -9.99 37.90 -13.27
N LYS A 67 -11.24 38.34 -13.08
CA LYS A 67 -12.28 37.53 -12.45
C LYS A 67 -12.44 36.18 -13.17
N SER A 68 -12.51 35.10 -12.38
CA SER A 68 -12.67 33.74 -12.93
C SER A 68 -13.93 33.61 -13.78
N ALA A 69 -15.01 34.32 -13.42
CA ALA A 69 -16.24 34.36 -14.21
C ALA A 69 -16.03 34.86 -15.64
N ARG A 70 -15.04 35.73 -15.90
CA ARG A 70 -14.73 36.22 -17.22
C ARG A 70 -14.16 35.12 -18.10
N ILE A 71 -13.16 34.38 -17.62
CA ILE A 71 -12.57 33.30 -18.41
C ILE A 71 -13.55 32.15 -18.60
N VAL A 72 -14.38 31.83 -17.58
CA VAL A 72 -15.44 30.85 -17.72
C VAL A 72 -16.38 31.24 -18.86
N GLY A 73 -16.82 32.51 -18.90
CA GLY A 73 -17.70 33.00 -19.98
C GLY A 73 -17.04 32.92 -21.36
N GLU A 74 -15.75 33.31 -21.51
CA GLU A 74 -15.00 33.21 -22.76
C GLU A 74 -14.90 31.75 -23.26
N VAL A 75 -14.60 30.81 -22.35
CA VAL A 75 -14.49 29.39 -22.69
C VAL A 75 -15.83 28.82 -23.12
N LEU A 76 -16.91 29.12 -22.39
CA LEU A 76 -18.26 28.65 -22.71
C LEU A 76 -18.77 29.18 -24.05
N GLY A 77 -18.59 30.48 -24.26
CA GLY A 77 -19.10 31.15 -25.46
C GLY A 77 -18.35 30.78 -26.73
N LYS A 78 -17.05 30.46 -26.62
CA LYS A 78 -16.19 30.25 -27.81
C LYS A 78 -15.85 28.80 -28.08
N TYR A 79 -15.64 27.96 -27.07
CA TYR A 79 -14.99 26.68 -27.26
C TYR A 79 -15.67 25.47 -26.59
N HIS A 80 -16.33 25.66 -25.44
CA HIS A 80 -16.77 24.54 -24.60
C HIS A 80 -18.23 24.68 -24.17
N PRO A 81 -19.22 24.26 -24.98
CA PRO A 81 -20.65 24.45 -24.76
C PRO A 81 -21.22 23.48 -23.68
N HIS A 82 -20.69 23.55 -22.47
CA HIS A 82 -21.11 22.74 -21.32
C HIS A 82 -21.37 23.63 -20.09
N GLY A 83 -21.74 23.03 -18.95
CA GLY A 83 -22.05 23.82 -17.75
C GLY A 83 -20.87 24.65 -17.23
N ASP A 84 -21.14 25.86 -16.77
CA ASP A 84 -20.16 26.80 -16.21
C ASP A 84 -19.40 26.24 -14.99
N THR A 85 -20.11 25.50 -14.14
CA THR A 85 -19.53 24.83 -12.98
C THR A 85 -18.43 23.84 -13.38
N SER A 86 -18.58 23.13 -14.49
CA SER A 86 -17.57 22.18 -14.95
C SER A 86 -16.26 22.86 -15.39
N VAL A 87 -16.40 23.98 -16.10
CA VAL A 87 -15.25 24.81 -16.53
C VAL A 87 -14.58 25.46 -15.32
N TYR A 88 -15.39 26.02 -14.39
CA TYR A 88 -14.86 26.63 -13.19
C TYR A 88 -14.10 25.63 -12.31
N ASN A 89 -14.67 24.44 -12.08
CA ASN A 89 -13.99 23.38 -11.31
C ASN A 89 -12.69 22.90 -11.97
N ALA A 90 -12.60 22.89 -13.28
CA ALA A 90 -11.35 22.60 -13.98
C ALA A 90 -10.28 23.69 -13.72
N ILE A 91 -10.68 24.98 -13.76
CA ILE A 91 -9.78 26.10 -13.41
C ILE A 91 -9.34 25.99 -11.95
N VAL A 92 -10.27 25.73 -11.02
CA VAL A 92 -9.99 25.56 -9.60
C VAL A 92 -8.94 24.48 -9.40
N ARG A 93 -9.12 23.31 -10.01
CA ARG A 93 -8.17 22.21 -9.89
C ARG A 93 -6.78 22.54 -10.44
N MET A 94 -6.71 23.29 -11.55
CA MET A 94 -5.44 23.73 -12.12
C MET A 94 -4.71 24.77 -11.25
N ALA A 95 -5.41 25.43 -10.31
CA ALA A 95 -4.85 26.42 -9.39
C ALA A 95 -4.49 25.83 -8.01
N GLN A 96 -4.93 24.60 -7.69
CA GLN A 96 -4.68 23.96 -6.39
C GLN A 96 -3.29 23.30 -6.37
N ASP A 97 -2.43 23.71 -5.44
CA ASP A 97 -1.07 23.21 -5.25
C ASP A 97 -1.02 21.80 -4.63
N PHE A 98 -2.11 21.38 -3.96
CA PHE A 98 -2.30 20.02 -3.45
C PHE A 98 -2.93 19.07 -4.48
N SER A 99 -3.42 19.57 -5.61
CA SER A 99 -3.99 18.78 -6.72
C SER A 99 -3.04 18.64 -7.90
N CYS A 100 -2.28 19.70 -8.23
CA CYS A 100 -1.32 19.73 -9.32
C CYS A 100 0.10 19.84 -8.78
N ARG A 101 1.01 19.00 -9.27
CA ARG A 101 2.43 19.06 -8.88
C ARG A 101 3.09 20.37 -9.35
N TYR A 102 2.69 20.83 -10.54
CA TYR A 102 3.05 22.14 -11.10
C TYR A 102 1.77 22.84 -11.57
N VAL A 103 1.32 23.83 -10.84
CA VAL A 103 0.06 24.53 -11.09
C VAL A 103 0.08 25.25 -12.43
N LEU A 104 -0.99 25.14 -13.20
CA LEU A 104 -1.14 25.76 -14.52
C LEU A 104 -1.92 27.10 -14.45
N ALA A 105 -2.71 27.29 -13.42
CA ALA A 105 -3.42 28.54 -13.17
C ALA A 105 -2.90 29.18 -11.88
N ASP A 106 -2.64 30.47 -11.90
CA ASP A 106 -2.28 31.29 -10.75
C ASP A 106 -3.55 31.95 -10.24
N GLY A 107 -4.02 31.48 -9.07
CA GLY A 107 -5.30 31.88 -8.47
C GLY A 107 -5.12 32.90 -7.34
N HIS A 108 -6.01 33.88 -7.28
CA HIS A 108 -6.11 34.84 -6.18
C HIS A 108 -7.51 34.77 -5.55
N GLY A 109 -7.56 34.47 -4.25
CA GLY A 109 -8.77 34.24 -3.49
C GLY A 109 -8.84 32.79 -2.93
N ASN A 110 -10.04 32.33 -2.57
CA ASN A 110 -10.23 30.99 -2.04
C ASN A 110 -10.53 30.00 -3.18
N PHE A 111 -9.58 29.11 -3.47
CA PHE A 111 -9.68 28.03 -4.43
C PHE A 111 -9.88 26.64 -3.76
N GLY A 112 -10.39 26.61 -2.54
CA GLY A 112 -10.56 25.39 -1.76
C GLY A 112 -9.36 25.03 -0.92
N SER A 113 -9.48 23.98 -0.14
CA SER A 113 -8.43 23.47 0.75
C SER A 113 -8.30 21.96 0.71
N ILE A 114 -7.26 21.42 1.31
CA ILE A 114 -7.06 19.98 1.50
C ILE A 114 -8.12 19.37 2.43
N ASP A 115 -8.84 20.19 3.19
CA ASP A 115 -9.98 19.80 4.02
C ASP A 115 -11.24 19.51 3.20
N GLY A 116 -11.19 19.80 1.90
CA GLY A 116 -12.32 19.60 1.01
C GLY A 116 -13.29 20.78 0.97
N ASP A 117 -12.90 21.92 1.50
CA ASP A 117 -13.65 23.15 1.33
C ASP A 117 -13.81 23.48 -0.15
N SER A 118 -15.00 23.91 -0.51
CA SER A 118 -15.28 24.34 -1.87
C SER A 118 -14.63 25.68 -2.17
N ALA A 119 -14.19 25.87 -3.41
CA ALA A 119 -13.74 27.19 -3.87
C ALA A 119 -14.88 28.22 -3.74
N ALA A 120 -14.52 29.46 -3.50
CA ALA A 120 -15.49 30.56 -3.52
C ALA A 120 -16.10 30.69 -4.92
N ALA A 121 -17.31 31.24 -5.03
CA ALA A 121 -17.97 31.45 -6.31
C ALA A 121 -17.10 32.25 -7.29
N MET A 122 -17.12 31.91 -8.58
CA MET A 122 -16.25 32.47 -9.64
C MET A 122 -16.29 34.01 -9.77
N ARG A 123 -17.34 34.66 -9.23
CA ARG A 123 -17.43 36.13 -9.17
C ARG A 123 -16.48 36.75 -8.15
N TYR A 124 -16.01 35.99 -7.14
CA TYR A 124 -15.10 36.46 -6.11
C TYR A 124 -13.65 36.13 -6.43
N THR A 125 -13.36 34.97 -7.00
CA THR A 125 -12.00 34.54 -7.31
C THR A 125 -11.46 35.23 -8.57
N GLU A 126 -10.16 35.35 -8.64
CA GLU A 126 -9.43 35.88 -9.77
C GLU A 126 -8.34 34.92 -10.22
N VAL A 127 -8.02 34.94 -11.52
CA VAL A 127 -7.10 33.97 -12.10
C VAL A 127 -6.30 34.60 -13.24
N ARG A 128 -5.11 34.04 -13.48
CA ARG A 128 -4.26 34.22 -14.67
C ARG A 128 -3.46 32.97 -14.94
N MET A 129 -2.75 32.89 -16.07
CA MET A 129 -1.83 31.79 -16.30
C MET A 129 -0.64 31.83 -15.33
N SER A 130 -0.18 30.67 -14.91
CA SER A 130 1.11 30.53 -14.22
C SER A 130 2.27 30.65 -15.22
N LYS A 131 3.49 30.90 -14.73
CA LYS A 131 4.68 30.99 -15.59
C LYS A 131 4.95 29.70 -16.37
N ILE A 132 4.68 28.56 -15.77
CA ILE A 132 4.89 27.25 -16.41
C ILE A 132 3.81 26.96 -17.46
N ALA A 133 2.59 27.46 -17.28
CA ALA A 133 1.51 27.32 -18.24
C ALA A 133 1.79 28.05 -19.56
N GLU A 134 2.54 29.15 -19.52
CA GLU A 134 2.96 29.86 -20.74
C GLU A 134 3.82 29.00 -21.66
N LEU A 135 4.60 28.06 -21.08
CA LEU A 135 5.40 27.10 -21.85
C LEU A 135 4.54 26.09 -22.63
N MET A 136 3.31 25.85 -22.18
CA MET A 136 2.37 24.98 -22.89
C MET A 136 1.88 25.59 -24.19
N LEU A 137 1.83 26.92 -24.27
CA LEU A 137 1.27 27.71 -25.38
C LEU A 137 2.35 28.41 -26.21
N GLN A 138 3.61 28.33 -25.79
CA GLN A 138 4.70 29.02 -26.46
C GLN A 138 4.81 28.58 -27.93
N ASP A 139 4.98 29.58 -28.81
CA ASP A 139 5.07 29.38 -30.27
C ASP A 139 3.79 28.89 -30.97
N ILE A 140 2.61 28.93 -30.32
CA ILE A 140 1.33 28.48 -30.92
C ILE A 140 0.93 29.33 -32.13
N ASP A 141 1.32 30.58 -32.16
CA ASP A 141 1.09 31.54 -33.26
C ASP A 141 1.97 31.27 -34.48
N LYS A 142 2.98 30.41 -34.38
CA LYS A 142 3.89 30.01 -35.45
C LYS A 142 3.43 28.73 -36.21
N LYS A 143 2.15 28.39 -36.16
CA LYS A 143 1.58 27.21 -36.83
C LYS A 143 2.22 25.89 -36.42
N THR A 144 2.64 25.78 -35.17
CA THR A 144 3.33 24.61 -34.64
C THR A 144 2.41 23.42 -34.41
N VAL A 145 1.10 23.65 -34.29
CA VAL A 145 0.06 22.64 -34.10
C VAL A 145 -1.11 22.85 -35.05
N ASP A 146 -1.92 21.84 -35.25
CA ASP A 146 -3.12 21.92 -36.08
C ASP A 146 -4.28 22.53 -35.30
N PHE A 147 -5.10 23.29 -36.01
CA PHE A 147 -6.32 23.88 -35.52
C PHE A 147 -7.53 23.21 -36.17
N THR A 148 -8.58 23.04 -35.37
CA THR A 148 -9.86 22.48 -35.79
C THR A 148 -10.99 23.48 -35.55
N PRO A 149 -12.08 23.46 -36.31
CA PRO A 149 -13.25 24.28 -35.99
C PRO A 149 -13.75 24.00 -34.57
N ASN A 150 -14.23 25.07 -33.91
CA ASN A 150 -14.94 24.95 -32.64
C ASN A 150 -16.36 24.34 -32.87
N TYR A 151 -17.17 24.23 -31.81
CA TYR A 151 -18.46 23.55 -31.81
C TYR A 151 -19.52 24.18 -32.80
N ASP A 152 -19.43 25.47 -33.13
CA ASP A 152 -20.33 26.21 -34.01
C ASP A 152 -19.65 26.64 -35.34
N GLU A 153 -18.42 26.16 -35.58
CA GLU A 153 -17.59 26.48 -36.77
C GLU A 153 -17.26 27.96 -36.98
N SER A 154 -17.56 28.83 -35.99
CA SER A 154 -17.30 30.26 -36.06
C SER A 154 -15.82 30.62 -35.78
N LEU A 155 -15.12 29.80 -35.02
CA LEU A 155 -13.75 29.98 -34.60
C LEU A 155 -12.93 28.69 -34.76
N GLN A 156 -11.64 28.82 -34.58
CA GLN A 156 -10.74 27.65 -34.57
C GLN A 156 -10.11 27.47 -33.20
N GLU A 157 -9.95 26.23 -32.79
CA GLU A 157 -9.28 25.84 -31.53
C GLU A 157 -8.11 24.89 -31.83
N PRO A 158 -7.04 24.90 -31.01
CA PRO A 158 -5.91 23.99 -31.22
C PRO A 158 -6.32 22.55 -30.85
N SER A 159 -5.98 21.61 -31.74
CA SER A 159 -6.21 20.18 -31.49
C SER A 159 -5.31 19.64 -30.34
N VAL A 160 -4.13 20.24 -30.18
CA VAL A 160 -3.12 19.97 -29.16
C VAL A 160 -2.32 21.23 -28.92
N LEU A 161 -1.71 21.39 -27.73
CA LEU A 161 -0.79 22.50 -27.47
C LEU A 161 0.66 22.12 -27.80
N PRO A 162 1.53 23.11 -28.12
CA PRO A 162 2.96 22.86 -28.36
C PRO A 162 3.68 22.21 -27.18
N SER A 163 3.31 22.58 -25.96
CA SER A 163 3.67 21.90 -24.70
C SER A 163 5.17 21.64 -24.52
N LYS A 164 5.96 22.68 -24.25
CA LYS A 164 7.41 22.56 -23.98
C LYS A 164 7.77 21.80 -22.69
N ILE A 165 6.79 21.25 -21.97
CA ILE A 165 6.97 20.40 -20.80
C ILE A 165 6.25 19.07 -21.00
N PRO A 166 6.77 17.95 -20.51
CA PRO A 166 6.12 16.64 -20.57
C PRO A 166 4.97 16.54 -19.58
N ASN A 167 3.93 17.38 -19.78
CA ASN A 167 2.87 17.64 -18.81
C ASN A 167 2.09 16.39 -18.42
N LEU A 168 1.93 15.39 -19.33
CA LEU A 168 1.23 14.15 -19.00
C LEU A 168 1.84 13.41 -17.80
N LEU A 169 3.17 13.36 -17.71
CA LEU A 169 3.87 12.74 -16.58
C LEU A 169 4.02 13.73 -15.42
N VAL A 170 4.36 14.97 -15.70
CA VAL A 170 4.68 15.98 -14.68
C VAL A 170 3.47 16.29 -13.79
N ASN A 171 2.29 16.48 -14.35
CA ASN A 171 1.05 16.73 -13.60
C ASN A 171 0.14 15.52 -13.48
N GLY A 172 0.38 14.49 -14.29
CA GLY A 172 -0.51 13.34 -14.36
C GLY A 172 -1.89 13.69 -14.94
N SER A 173 -2.78 12.72 -14.93
CA SER A 173 -4.18 12.92 -15.32
C SER A 173 -5.06 11.81 -14.74
N SER A 174 -6.27 12.14 -14.33
CA SER A 174 -7.27 11.15 -13.89
C SER A 174 -8.58 11.39 -14.61
N GLY A 175 -9.26 10.34 -15.07
CA GLY A 175 -10.54 10.45 -15.78
C GLY A 175 -11.24 9.12 -15.92
N ILE A 176 -12.58 9.19 -15.94
CA ILE A 176 -13.45 8.03 -16.11
C ILE A 176 -14.19 8.23 -17.44
N ALA A 177 -13.94 7.32 -18.39
CA ALA A 177 -14.63 7.26 -19.67
C ALA A 177 -15.59 6.06 -19.70
N VAL A 178 -16.26 5.85 -20.82
CA VAL A 178 -17.12 4.67 -21.00
C VAL A 178 -16.24 3.43 -21.20
N GLY A 179 -16.36 2.46 -20.33
CA GLY A 179 -15.63 1.19 -20.38
C GLY A 179 -14.14 1.25 -20.05
N MET A 180 -13.59 2.43 -19.75
CA MET A 180 -12.16 2.58 -19.40
C MET A 180 -11.93 3.80 -18.51
N ALA A 181 -10.81 3.79 -17.78
CA ALA A 181 -10.38 4.90 -16.93
C ALA A 181 -8.89 5.15 -17.13
N THR A 182 -8.48 6.40 -16.91
CA THR A 182 -7.08 6.80 -16.80
C THR A 182 -6.80 7.31 -15.41
N ASN A 183 -5.62 6.97 -14.87
CA ASN A 183 -5.14 7.47 -13.60
C ASN A 183 -3.61 7.50 -13.61
N ILE A 184 -3.05 8.55 -14.17
CA ILE A 184 -1.62 8.76 -14.35
C ILE A 184 -1.13 9.61 -13.19
N PRO A 185 -0.18 9.14 -12.36
CA PRO A 185 0.34 9.90 -11.24
C PRO A 185 1.26 11.03 -11.71
N PRO A 186 1.37 12.12 -10.94
CA PRO A 186 2.35 13.19 -11.20
C PRO A 186 3.78 12.73 -10.89
N HIS A 187 4.77 13.39 -11.52
CA HIS A 187 6.19 13.10 -11.38
C HIS A 187 7.02 14.37 -11.22
N ASN A 188 8.23 14.21 -10.73
CA ASN A 188 9.19 15.31 -10.61
C ASN A 188 9.69 15.76 -11.99
N LEU A 189 9.66 17.09 -12.23
CA LEU A 189 10.04 17.69 -13.52
C LEU A 189 11.49 17.37 -13.90
N ASN A 190 12.42 17.46 -12.95
CA ASN A 190 13.84 17.17 -13.19
C ASN A 190 14.05 15.73 -13.65
N GLU A 191 13.44 14.76 -12.95
CA GLU A 191 13.56 13.35 -13.27
C GLU A 191 12.98 13.02 -14.65
N VAL A 192 11.82 13.61 -14.98
CA VAL A 192 11.18 13.38 -16.29
C VAL A 192 11.98 13.99 -17.42
N ILE A 193 12.49 15.22 -17.25
CA ILE A 193 13.35 15.85 -18.24
C ILE A 193 14.63 15.05 -18.43
N ASP A 194 15.30 14.64 -17.35
CA ASP A 194 16.51 13.80 -17.44
C ASP A 194 16.23 12.48 -18.18
N GLY A 195 15.07 11.87 -17.94
CA GLY A 195 14.65 10.68 -18.66
C GLY A 195 14.42 10.94 -20.17
N VAL A 196 13.84 12.09 -20.53
CA VAL A 196 13.70 12.52 -21.94
C VAL A 196 15.08 12.72 -22.59
N LEU A 197 16.00 13.42 -21.90
CA LEU A 197 17.36 13.63 -22.40
C LEU A 197 18.10 12.32 -22.63
N GLN A 198 18.04 11.39 -21.67
CA GLN A 198 18.65 10.07 -21.81
C GLN A 198 18.06 9.27 -22.98
N MET A 199 16.75 9.37 -23.21
CA MET A 199 16.10 8.70 -24.33
C MET A 199 16.45 9.30 -25.67
N ILE A 200 16.72 10.61 -25.76
CA ILE A 200 17.24 11.27 -26.97
C ILE A 200 18.66 10.79 -27.24
N ASP A 201 19.52 10.66 -26.20
CA ASP A 201 20.90 10.19 -26.34
C ASP A 201 20.98 8.70 -26.69
N ASN A 202 20.05 7.89 -26.17
CA ASN A 202 19.97 6.46 -26.40
C ASN A 202 18.53 6.01 -26.68
N PRO A 203 18.07 5.99 -27.93
CA PRO A 203 16.71 5.56 -28.29
C PRO A 203 16.40 4.12 -27.88
N GLU A 204 17.40 3.25 -27.75
CA GLU A 204 17.23 1.84 -27.37
C GLU A 204 17.21 1.62 -25.85
N ILE A 205 17.28 2.71 -25.04
CA ILE A 205 17.22 2.64 -23.58
C ILE A 205 16.01 1.81 -23.11
N THR A 206 16.23 0.95 -22.13
CA THR A 206 15.19 0.10 -21.55
C THR A 206 14.36 0.85 -20.49
N VAL A 207 13.19 0.32 -20.15
CA VAL A 207 12.35 0.89 -19.07
C VAL A 207 13.09 0.81 -17.74
N GLU A 208 13.85 -0.26 -17.50
CA GLU A 208 14.64 -0.47 -16.29
C GLU A 208 15.75 0.57 -16.11
N GLU A 209 16.41 0.96 -17.18
CA GLU A 209 17.42 2.02 -17.16
C GLU A 209 16.76 3.39 -16.93
N LEU A 210 15.63 3.68 -17.58
CA LEU A 210 14.86 4.90 -17.36
C LEU A 210 14.39 5.05 -15.89
N MET A 211 14.08 3.92 -15.22
CA MET A 211 13.68 3.91 -13.81
C MET A 211 14.81 4.29 -12.85
N GLN A 212 16.07 4.26 -13.27
CA GLN A 212 17.19 4.76 -12.45
C GLN A 212 17.14 6.28 -12.33
N THR A 213 16.58 6.95 -13.34
CA THR A 213 16.44 8.41 -13.40
C THR A 213 15.05 8.84 -12.94
N ILE A 214 13.98 8.26 -13.51
CA ILE A 214 12.58 8.50 -13.11
C ILE A 214 12.23 7.47 -12.04
N LYS A 215 12.51 7.81 -10.78
CA LYS A 215 12.45 6.87 -9.65
C LYS A 215 11.04 6.40 -9.31
N GLY A 216 10.02 7.22 -9.58
CA GLY A 216 8.63 6.95 -9.26
C GLY A 216 7.76 8.20 -9.27
N PRO A 217 6.46 8.08 -8.99
CA PRO A 217 5.57 9.21 -8.80
C PRO A 217 6.09 10.22 -7.77
N ASP A 218 5.76 11.49 -7.94
CA ASP A 218 6.10 12.58 -7.03
C ASP A 218 4.85 13.41 -6.78
N PHE A 219 4.15 13.11 -5.68
CA PHE A 219 2.85 13.69 -5.38
C PHE A 219 2.99 15.10 -4.79
N PRO A 220 2.07 16.02 -5.11
CA PRO A 220 2.09 17.38 -4.59
C PRO A 220 2.00 17.45 -3.06
N THR A 221 1.32 16.48 -2.43
CA THR A 221 1.13 16.38 -0.97
C THR A 221 2.28 15.69 -0.24
N GLY A 222 3.37 15.30 -0.94
CA GLY A 222 4.49 14.57 -0.34
C GLY A 222 4.15 13.12 -0.05
N ALA A 223 4.18 12.73 1.20
CA ALA A 223 3.95 11.37 1.70
C ALA A 223 5.02 10.35 1.26
N MET A 224 4.86 9.09 1.64
CA MET A 224 5.80 8.02 1.33
C MET A 224 5.17 6.98 0.42
N ILE A 225 5.94 6.45 -0.53
CA ILE A 225 5.59 5.27 -1.32
C ILE A 225 6.24 4.05 -0.67
N MET A 226 5.44 3.03 -0.39
CA MET A 226 5.87 1.78 0.24
C MET A 226 6.16 0.72 -0.81
N GLY A 227 7.46 0.36 -0.94
CA GLY A 227 7.93 -0.61 -1.93
C GLY A 227 7.96 -0.08 -3.37
N ARG A 228 8.68 -0.78 -4.25
CA ARG A 228 8.86 -0.39 -5.66
C ARG A 228 8.08 -1.24 -6.66
N ASP A 229 7.49 -2.36 -6.23
CA ASP A 229 6.83 -3.32 -7.14
C ASP A 229 5.69 -2.71 -7.94
N GLY A 230 4.88 -1.86 -7.29
CA GLY A 230 3.81 -1.12 -7.94
C GLY A 230 4.30 -0.14 -9.00
N ILE A 231 5.43 0.53 -8.76
CA ILE A 231 6.07 1.44 -9.72
C ILE A 231 6.63 0.65 -10.90
N ILE A 232 7.35 -0.44 -10.64
CA ILE A 232 7.94 -1.31 -11.67
C ILE A 232 6.83 -1.84 -12.60
N SER A 233 5.75 -2.35 -12.02
CA SER A 233 4.59 -2.83 -12.77
C SER A 233 3.98 -1.72 -13.64
N ALA A 234 3.75 -0.53 -13.05
CA ALA A 234 3.17 0.61 -13.76
C ALA A 234 4.02 1.05 -14.96
N TYR A 235 5.34 1.17 -14.78
CA TYR A 235 6.23 1.64 -15.82
C TYR A 235 6.48 0.63 -16.93
N LYS A 236 6.44 -0.68 -16.63
CA LYS A 236 6.58 -1.75 -17.63
C LYS A 236 5.31 -2.01 -18.42
N THR A 237 4.16 -2.03 -17.73
CA THR A 237 2.90 -2.51 -18.31
C THR A 237 1.85 -1.41 -18.52
N GLY A 238 2.07 -0.22 -17.99
CA GLY A 238 1.08 0.85 -17.92
C GLY A 238 0.03 0.66 -16.81
N ARG A 239 0.16 -0.38 -15.97
CA ARG A 239 -0.74 -0.65 -14.83
C ARG A 239 0.06 -1.05 -13.60
N GLY A 240 -0.32 -0.51 -12.44
CA GLY A 240 0.32 -0.83 -11.19
C GLY A 240 -0.48 -0.32 -9.99
N ALA A 241 -0.13 -0.81 -8.80
CA ALA A 241 -0.72 -0.40 -7.53
C ALA A 241 0.39 0.20 -6.66
N VAL A 242 0.40 1.52 -6.52
CA VAL A 242 1.40 2.25 -5.72
C VAL A 242 0.81 2.50 -4.35
N LYS A 243 1.36 1.87 -3.31
CA LYS A 243 0.94 2.04 -1.94
C LYS A 243 1.56 3.31 -1.37
N MET A 244 0.71 4.26 -0.95
CA MET A 244 1.11 5.51 -0.32
C MET A 244 0.80 5.46 1.17
N ARG A 245 1.68 6.04 1.98
CA ARG A 245 1.52 6.14 3.43
C ARG A 245 1.83 7.56 3.88
N ALA A 246 1.06 8.07 4.83
CA ALA A 246 1.27 9.37 5.46
C ALA A 246 2.66 9.45 6.12
N CYS A 247 3.25 10.63 6.15
CA CYS A 247 4.43 10.90 6.98
C CYS A 247 3.98 11.15 8.42
N THR A 248 4.51 10.38 9.34
CA THR A 248 4.15 10.43 10.76
C THR A 248 5.38 10.47 11.64
N GLU A 249 5.29 11.19 12.74
CA GLU A 249 6.33 11.26 13.77
C GLU A 249 5.74 10.86 15.12
N ILE A 250 6.43 9.99 15.85
CA ILE A 250 6.06 9.59 17.21
C ILE A 250 6.95 10.34 18.18
N THR A 251 6.33 11.12 19.06
CA THR A 251 7.02 11.90 20.09
C THR A 251 6.45 11.58 21.48
N THR A 252 7.20 11.89 22.53
CA THR A 252 6.72 11.75 23.89
C THR A 252 6.61 13.13 24.53
N LEU A 253 5.43 13.47 24.99
CA LEU A 253 5.16 14.74 25.67
C LEU A 253 5.86 14.81 27.04
N PRO A 254 6.09 16.02 27.61
CA PRO A 254 6.71 16.17 28.94
C PRO A 254 5.96 15.45 30.07
N ASN A 255 4.67 15.19 29.90
CA ASN A 255 3.84 14.45 30.85
C ASN A 255 3.95 12.92 30.70
N GLY A 256 4.82 12.43 29.81
CA GLY A 256 5.04 11.01 29.52
C GLY A 256 3.97 10.35 28.67
N LYS A 257 3.07 11.10 28.02
CA LYS A 257 2.11 10.58 27.05
C LYS A 257 2.74 10.51 25.66
N PRO A 258 2.57 9.43 24.92
CA PRO A 258 2.97 9.37 23.51
C PRO A 258 2.03 10.23 22.67
N ARG A 259 2.58 10.79 21.58
CA ARG A 259 1.87 11.60 20.58
C ARG A 259 2.28 11.16 19.18
N ILE A 260 1.32 10.99 18.31
CA ILE A 260 1.54 10.77 16.89
C ILE A 260 1.18 12.08 16.16
N THR A 261 2.13 12.64 15.42
CA THR A 261 1.92 13.80 14.58
C THR A 261 1.98 13.39 13.12
N VAL A 262 0.95 13.73 12.33
CA VAL A 262 0.89 13.46 10.89
C VAL A 262 1.19 14.76 10.15
N THR A 263 2.27 14.79 9.37
CA THR A 263 2.75 16.00 8.67
C THR A 263 2.43 16.00 7.19
N GLU A 264 2.24 14.83 6.57
CA GLU A 264 1.91 14.70 5.15
C GLU A 264 0.89 13.59 4.95
N LEU A 265 -0.03 13.77 4.00
CA LEU A 265 -1.09 12.81 3.67
C LEU A 265 -0.90 12.21 2.28
N PRO A 266 -1.38 10.97 2.06
CA PRO A 266 -1.47 10.39 0.73
C PRO A 266 -2.24 11.29 -0.23
N TYR A 267 -1.83 11.30 -1.49
CA TYR A 267 -2.42 12.13 -2.52
C TYR A 267 -3.93 11.85 -2.70
N GLN A 268 -4.72 12.90 -2.87
CA GLN A 268 -6.19 12.90 -3.00
C GLN A 268 -6.97 12.52 -1.74
N VAL A 269 -6.32 12.42 -0.59
CA VAL A 269 -7.02 12.21 0.69
C VAL A 269 -7.58 13.54 1.22
N ASN A 270 -8.81 13.53 1.67
CA ASN A 270 -9.46 14.67 2.33
C ASN A 270 -9.14 14.64 3.82
N LYS A 271 -8.46 15.69 4.32
CA LYS A 271 -7.98 15.75 5.71
C LYS A 271 -9.12 15.74 6.73
N ALA A 272 -10.16 16.54 6.53
CA ALA A 272 -11.28 16.64 7.47
C ALA A 272 -12.04 15.30 7.60
N ARG A 273 -12.31 14.62 6.49
CA ARG A 273 -12.92 13.29 6.49
C ARG A 273 -12.05 12.24 7.16
N LEU A 274 -10.73 12.34 6.99
CA LEU A 274 -9.79 11.44 7.66
C LEU A 274 -9.84 11.63 9.18
N VAL A 275 -9.82 12.87 9.67
CA VAL A 275 -9.94 13.20 11.10
C VAL A 275 -11.27 12.70 11.66
N GLU A 276 -12.39 12.95 10.95
CA GLU A 276 -13.71 12.43 11.31
C GLU A 276 -13.71 10.89 11.40
N ARG A 277 -13.09 10.20 10.42
CA ARG A 277 -12.99 8.74 10.41
C ARG A 277 -12.19 8.21 11.60
N ILE A 278 -11.10 8.84 11.97
CA ILE A 278 -10.33 8.47 13.16
C ILE A 278 -11.19 8.63 14.42
N ALA A 279 -11.91 9.75 14.55
CA ALA A 279 -12.80 9.98 15.68
C ALA A 279 -13.95 8.93 15.78
N GLU A 280 -14.50 8.49 14.64
CA GLU A 280 -15.47 7.39 14.59
C GLU A 280 -14.90 6.09 15.15
N LEU A 281 -13.71 5.68 14.68
CA LEU A 281 -13.05 4.45 15.11
C LEU A 281 -12.76 4.44 16.62
N VAL A 282 -12.43 5.60 17.19
CA VAL A 282 -12.26 5.76 18.64
C VAL A 282 -13.59 5.64 19.38
N ARG A 283 -14.65 6.30 18.90
CA ARG A 283 -15.98 6.25 19.49
C ARG A 283 -16.57 4.82 19.46
N ASP A 284 -16.34 4.11 18.37
CA ASP A 284 -16.82 2.75 18.17
C ASP A 284 -15.92 1.71 18.87
N LYS A 285 -14.86 2.16 19.57
CA LYS A 285 -13.85 1.32 20.26
C LYS A 285 -13.15 0.31 19.35
N THR A 286 -13.08 0.59 18.06
CA THR A 286 -12.27 -0.20 17.11
C THR A 286 -10.78 0.05 17.35
N ILE A 287 -10.43 1.31 17.69
CA ILE A 287 -9.09 1.70 18.12
C ILE A 287 -9.23 2.25 19.54
N ASP A 288 -8.53 1.64 20.48
CA ASP A 288 -8.46 2.11 21.87
C ASP A 288 -7.09 2.73 22.14
N GLY A 289 -7.02 3.65 23.11
CA GLY A 289 -5.76 4.27 23.53
C GLY A 289 -5.55 5.70 23.02
N ILE A 290 -6.40 6.23 22.12
CA ILE A 290 -6.39 7.63 21.71
C ILE A 290 -7.18 8.45 22.74
N THR A 291 -6.58 9.55 23.25
CA THR A 291 -7.20 10.43 24.25
C THR A 291 -7.65 11.76 23.65
N ASP A 292 -6.98 12.26 22.63
CA ASP A 292 -7.32 13.51 21.97
C ASP A 292 -6.91 13.47 20.51
N LEU A 293 -7.63 14.21 19.66
CA LEU A 293 -7.41 14.29 18.21
C LEU A 293 -7.68 15.72 17.76
N ASN A 294 -6.63 16.41 17.34
CA ASN A 294 -6.68 17.80 16.93
C ASN A 294 -6.06 18.02 15.56
N ASP A 295 -6.63 18.96 14.82
CA ASP A 295 -6.02 19.52 13.61
C ASP A 295 -5.33 20.83 14.00
N GLU A 296 -4.01 20.81 14.04
CA GLU A 296 -3.14 21.95 14.34
C GLU A 296 -2.50 22.52 13.07
N SER A 297 -3.06 22.24 11.89
CA SER A 297 -2.55 22.76 10.63
C SER A 297 -2.61 24.28 10.59
N ASP A 298 -1.52 24.89 10.16
CA ASP A 298 -1.40 26.34 10.02
C ASP A 298 -0.70 26.71 8.70
N ARG A 299 -0.32 27.99 8.54
CA ARG A 299 0.42 28.50 7.36
C ARG A 299 1.82 27.87 7.17
N ASN A 300 2.36 27.19 8.19
CA ASN A 300 3.67 26.55 8.13
C ASN A 300 3.58 25.11 7.63
N GLY A 301 2.40 24.53 7.63
CA GLY A 301 2.15 23.18 7.12
C GLY A 301 0.96 22.48 7.75
N MET A 302 0.73 21.26 7.27
CA MET A 302 -0.30 20.40 7.80
C MET A 302 0.22 19.70 9.06
N SER A 303 -0.64 19.60 10.10
CA SER A 303 -0.34 18.90 11.35
C SER A 303 -1.60 18.32 11.97
N ILE A 304 -1.80 17.01 11.86
CA ILE A 304 -2.83 16.30 12.63
C ILE A 304 -2.15 15.67 13.85
N VAL A 305 -2.64 16.01 15.04
CA VAL A 305 -2.06 15.58 16.31
C VAL A 305 -2.99 14.58 16.99
N ILE A 306 -2.44 13.42 17.32
CA ILE A 306 -3.14 12.31 17.97
C ILE A 306 -2.46 12.02 19.31
N ASP A 307 -3.07 12.39 20.41
CA ASP A 307 -2.56 12.14 21.75
C ASP A 307 -3.03 10.79 22.27
N LEU A 308 -2.12 10.03 22.84
CA LEU A 308 -2.38 8.68 23.30
C LEU A 308 -2.44 8.58 24.82
N ARG A 309 -3.00 7.49 25.35
CA ARG A 309 -2.88 7.14 26.74
C ARG A 309 -1.41 6.79 27.08
N ARG A 310 -1.01 6.99 28.32
CA ARG A 310 0.36 6.72 28.77
C ARG A 310 0.78 5.25 28.63
N ASP A 311 -0.17 4.33 28.76
CA ASP A 311 0.00 2.88 28.68
C ASP A 311 -0.18 2.32 27.24
N ALA A 312 -0.52 3.16 26.28
CA ALA A 312 -0.77 2.74 24.92
C ALA A 312 0.55 2.60 24.13
N ASN A 313 0.65 1.58 23.30
CA ASN A 313 1.75 1.42 22.36
C ASN A 313 1.47 2.24 21.09
N PRO A 314 2.27 3.29 20.78
CA PRO A 314 2.01 4.17 19.65
C PRO A 314 2.16 3.47 18.30
N GLU A 315 3.06 2.48 18.18
CA GLU A 315 3.27 1.77 16.92
C GLU A 315 2.06 0.89 16.57
N VAL A 316 1.49 0.21 17.56
CA VAL A 316 0.27 -0.60 17.38
C VAL A 316 -0.90 0.26 16.94
N ILE A 317 -1.10 1.42 17.59
CA ILE A 317 -2.17 2.35 17.22
C ILE A 317 -1.94 2.91 15.81
N LEU A 318 -0.72 3.29 15.48
CA LEU A 318 -0.36 3.78 14.15
C LEU A 318 -0.63 2.73 13.07
N ASN A 319 -0.29 1.47 13.32
CA ASN A 319 -0.56 0.37 12.40
C ASN A 319 -2.07 0.13 12.23
N GLN A 320 -2.85 0.21 13.32
CA GLN A 320 -4.32 0.15 13.24
C GLN A 320 -4.90 1.32 12.42
N LEU A 321 -4.34 2.52 12.58
CA LEU A 321 -4.72 3.69 11.78
C LEU A 321 -4.41 3.48 10.30
N TYR A 322 -3.25 2.93 9.93
CA TYR A 322 -2.92 2.58 8.53
C TYR A 322 -3.88 1.55 7.94
N GLN A 323 -4.35 0.59 8.73
CA GLN A 323 -5.27 -0.44 8.27
C GLN A 323 -6.71 0.06 8.09
N HIS A 324 -7.18 0.94 8.97
CA HIS A 324 -8.60 1.31 9.05
C HIS A 324 -8.92 2.70 8.48
N THR A 325 -7.90 3.46 8.08
CA THR A 325 -8.06 4.84 7.59
C THR A 325 -7.24 5.10 6.33
N GLN A 326 -7.48 6.26 5.71
CA GLN A 326 -6.73 6.73 4.54
C GLN A 326 -5.34 7.31 4.87
N LEU A 327 -4.80 7.09 6.07
CA LEU A 327 -3.38 7.32 6.35
C LEU A 327 -2.48 6.38 5.53
N GLN A 328 -3.02 5.28 5.05
CA GLN A 328 -2.44 4.45 4.01
C GLN A 328 -3.48 4.22 2.92
N GLU A 329 -3.13 4.51 1.68
CA GLU A 329 -4.02 4.41 0.52
C GLU A 329 -3.26 3.85 -0.69
N THR A 330 -3.95 3.17 -1.58
CA THR A 330 -3.35 2.62 -2.79
C THR A 330 -3.76 3.42 -4.01
N PHE A 331 -2.78 4.00 -4.70
CA PHE A 331 -2.99 4.67 -5.97
C PHE A 331 -2.92 3.64 -7.12
N GLY A 332 -4.07 3.34 -7.71
CA GLY A 332 -4.16 2.45 -8.86
C GLY A 332 -3.71 3.17 -10.14
N VAL A 333 -2.50 2.89 -10.61
CA VAL A 333 -1.95 3.51 -11.83
C VAL A 333 -2.57 2.86 -13.07
N ILE A 334 -3.09 3.68 -13.97
CA ILE A 334 -3.56 3.30 -15.31
C ILE A 334 -3.08 4.37 -16.29
N MET A 335 -2.01 4.07 -17.03
CA MET A 335 -1.39 5.01 -17.97
C MET A 335 -2.08 4.96 -19.34
N LEU A 336 -3.37 5.30 -19.35
CA LEU A 336 -4.20 5.36 -20.54
C LEU A 336 -4.24 6.79 -21.08
N ALA A 337 -3.87 6.98 -22.33
CA ALA A 337 -3.92 8.27 -23.03
C ALA A 337 -4.34 8.11 -24.49
N LEU A 338 -4.71 9.20 -25.12
CA LEU A 338 -5.03 9.23 -26.56
C LEU A 338 -3.74 9.34 -27.38
N VAL A 339 -3.56 8.43 -28.30
CA VAL A 339 -2.53 8.43 -29.34
C VAL A 339 -3.23 8.47 -30.68
N ASP A 340 -3.08 9.54 -31.44
CA ASP A 340 -3.76 9.77 -32.71
C ASP A 340 -5.28 9.55 -32.59
N GLY A 341 -5.89 10.09 -31.54
CA GLY A 341 -7.33 9.99 -31.28
C GLY A 341 -7.81 8.62 -30.79
N ARG A 342 -6.90 7.65 -30.51
CA ARG A 342 -7.24 6.31 -30.04
C ARG A 342 -6.72 6.07 -28.62
N PRO A 343 -7.53 5.52 -27.71
CA PRO A 343 -7.10 5.23 -26.36
C PRO A 343 -6.10 4.05 -26.36
N ARG A 344 -4.95 4.25 -25.72
CA ARG A 344 -3.91 3.23 -25.53
C ARG A 344 -3.35 3.25 -24.13
N ILE A 345 -3.12 2.06 -23.56
CA ILE A 345 -2.33 1.93 -22.33
C ILE A 345 -0.87 1.96 -22.75
N LEU A 346 -0.10 2.84 -22.15
CA LEU A 346 1.28 3.11 -22.51
C LEU A 346 2.21 2.75 -21.34
N ASN A 347 3.39 2.25 -21.66
CA ASN A 347 4.48 2.15 -20.68
C ASN A 347 5.27 3.47 -20.61
N LEU A 348 6.20 3.57 -19.65
CA LEU A 348 6.97 4.81 -19.46
C LEU A 348 7.73 5.24 -20.72
N LYS A 349 8.46 4.31 -21.35
CA LYS A 349 9.22 4.59 -22.58
C LYS A 349 8.32 5.10 -23.72
N GLN A 350 7.14 4.52 -23.88
CA GLN A 350 6.19 4.93 -24.92
C GLN A 350 5.67 6.35 -24.69
N VAL A 351 5.37 6.72 -23.45
CA VAL A 351 4.92 8.09 -23.13
C VAL A 351 6.00 9.12 -23.49
N LEU A 352 7.25 8.87 -23.11
CA LEU A 352 8.37 9.74 -23.45
C LEU A 352 8.62 9.80 -24.95
N HIS A 353 8.49 8.66 -25.65
CA HIS A 353 8.66 8.59 -27.11
C HIS A 353 7.65 9.48 -27.83
N TYR A 354 6.36 9.40 -27.48
CA TYR A 354 5.34 10.24 -28.13
C TYR A 354 5.52 11.72 -27.79
N TYR A 355 6.01 12.04 -26.62
CA TYR A 355 6.34 13.41 -26.25
C TYR A 355 7.51 13.95 -27.11
N ILE A 356 8.60 13.19 -27.23
CA ILE A 356 9.77 13.58 -28.06
C ILE A 356 9.32 13.80 -29.51
N LYS A 357 8.58 12.84 -30.07
CA LYS A 357 8.06 12.95 -31.44
C LYS A 357 7.18 14.18 -31.65
N HIS A 358 6.36 14.54 -30.64
CA HIS A 358 5.59 15.78 -30.69
C HIS A 358 6.49 17.01 -30.70
N GLN A 359 7.53 17.04 -29.87
CA GLN A 359 8.47 18.17 -29.84
C GLN A 359 9.25 18.31 -31.16
N GLU A 360 9.65 17.20 -31.78
CA GLU A 360 10.26 17.21 -33.12
C GLU A 360 9.35 17.89 -34.17
N ASP A 361 8.07 17.53 -34.16
CA ASP A 361 7.08 18.15 -35.07
C ASP A 361 6.88 19.64 -34.79
N VAL A 362 6.76 20.02 -33.52
CA VAL A 362 6.62 21.42 -33.09
C VAL A 362 7.82 22.26 -33.54
N ILE A 363 9.05 21.78 -33.31
CA ILE A 363 10.26 22.51 -33.70
C ILE A 363 10.39 22.58 -35.22
N ARG A 364 10.13 21.49 -35.94
CA ARG A 364 10.16 21.45 -37.37
C ARG A 364 9.18 22.48 -37.99
N ARG A 365 7.95 22.52 -37.54
CA ARG A 365 6.92 23.47 -37.99
C ARG A 365 7.27 24.90 -37.59
N ARG A 366 7.78 25.13 -36.40
CA ARG A 366 8.27 26.45 -35.97
C ARG A 366 9.38 26.96 -36.89
N THR A 367 10.40 26.14 -37.11
CA THR A 367 11.54 26.46 -37.97
C THR A 367 11.10 26.71 -39.40
N GLN A 368 10.18 25.92 -39.93
CA GLN A 368 9.60 26.13 -41.28
C GLN A 368 8.82 27.44 -41.38
N TYR A 369 8.05 27.79 -40.37
CA TYR A 369 7.33 29.06 -40.29
C TYR A 369 8.31 30.25 -40.26
N GLU A 370 9.33 30.16 -39.44
CA GLU A 370 10.38 31.18 -39.32
C GLU A 370 11.17 31.31 -40.61
N LEU A 371 11.51 30.20 -41.28
CA LEU A 371 12.17 30.20 -42.58
C LEU A 371 11.31 30.90 -43.64
N THR A 372 10.03 30.59 -43.73
CA THR A 372 9.11 31.20 -44.68
C THR A 372 9.00 32.70 -44.45
N LYS A 373 8.94 33.11 -43.19
CA LYS A 373 8.89 34.53 -42.80
C LYS A 373 10.21 35.26 -43.10
N ALA A 374 11.35 34.62 -42.82
CA ALA A 374 12.66 35.15 -43.11
C ALA A 374 12.90 35.31 -44.61
N GLN A 375 12.54 34.30 -45.40
CA GLN A 375 12.59 34.34 -46.88
C GLN A 375 11.72 35.42 -47.44
N ALA A 376 10.49 35.61 -46.95
CA ALA A 376 9.64 36.69 -47.36
C ALA A 376 10.21 38.07 -47.04
N ARG A 377 10.90 38.21 -45.89
CA ARG A 377 11.60 39.47 -45.50
C ARG A 377 12.85 39.70 -46.36
N ALA A 378 13.68 38.68 -46.55
CA ALA A 378 14.86 38.72 -47.40
C ALA A 378 14.50 39.14 -48.82
N HIS A 379 13.42 38.58 -49.40
CA HIS A 379 12.92 38.97 -50.72
C HIS A 379 12.55 40.43 -50.83
N ILE A 380 11.95 41.02 -49.77
CA ILE A 380 11.68 42.46 -49.74
C ILE A 380 12.97 43.26 -49.64
N LEU A 381 13.91 42.86 -48.81
CA LEU A 381 15.18 43.54 -48.60
C LEU A 381 16.04 43.53 -49.90
N GLU A 382 16.05 42.42 -50.61
CA GLU A 382 16.71 42.26 -51.92
C GLU A 382 16.21 43.30 -52.90
N GLY A 383 14.88 43.48 -53.04
CA GLY A 383 14.28 44.50 -53.84
C GLY A 383 14.64 45.93 -53.42
N LEU A 384 14.73 46.18 -52.09
CA LEU A 384 15.14 47.46 -51.58
C LEU A 384 16.62 47.74 -51.84
N THR A 385 17.51 46.77 -51.79
CA THR A 385 18.93 46.85 -52.11
C THR A 385 19.09 47.26 -53.62
N ILE A 386 18.37 46.55 -54.50
CA ILE A 386 18.33 46.90 -55.94
C ILE A 386 17.86 48.34 -56.15
N ALA A 387 16.84 48.78 -55.38
CA ALA A 387 16.33 50.14 -55.47
C ALA A 387 17.33 51.17 -54.98
N LEU A 388 18.10 50.87 -53.96
CA LEU A 388 19.15 51.80 -53.42
C LEU A 388 20.36 51.89 -54.34
N ASP A 389 20.70 50.83 -55.07
CA ASP A 389 21.75 50.83 -56.13
C ASP A 389 21.37 51.64 -57.34
N HIS A 390 20.07 51.78 -57.66
CA HIS A 390 19.52 52.50 -58.78
C HIS A 390 18.62 53.70 -58.35
N LEU A 391 18.98 54.40 -57.31
CA LEU A 391 18.15 55.36 -56.61
C LEU A 391 17.61 56.47 -57.50
N ASP A 392 18.48 57.16 -58.24
CA ASP A 392 18.09 58.29 -59.05
C ASP A 392 17.17 57.92 -60.22
N PRO A 393 17.45 56.85 -60.99
CA PRO A 393 16.53 56.36 -62.00
C PRO A 393 15.15 55.97 -61.44
N ILE A 394 15.09 55.28 -60.31
CA ILE A 394 13.83 54.83 -59.68
C ILE A 394 13.00 56.02 -59.17
N ILE A 395 13.61 57.05 -58.58
CA ILE A 395 12.94 58.26 -58.16
C ILE A 395 12.36 58.98 -59.39
N LYS A 396 13.09 59.00 -60.48
CA LYS A 396 12.63 59.64 -61.75
C LYS A 396 11.44 58.88 -62.31
N THR A 397 11.52 57.55 -62.41
CA THR A 397 10.41 56.64 -62.83
C THR A 397 9.15 56.87 -62.02
N ILE A 398 9.26 56.99 -60.70
CA ILE A 398 8.13 57.18 -59.79
C ILE A 398 7.48 58.54 -60.03
N ARG A 399 8.29 59.61 -60.24
CA ARG A 399 7.81 60.97 -60.51
C ARG A 399 7.16 61.13 -61.85
N ASP A 400 7.66 60.47 -62.90
CA ASP A 400 7.17 60.53 -64.27
C ASP A 400 5.92 59.63 -64.44
N SER A 401 5.58 58.75 -63.52
CA SER A 401 4.41 57.86 -63.58
C SER A 401 3.14 58.61 -63.20
N LYS A 402 2.03 58.27 -63.83
CA LYS A 402 0.72 58.92 -63.70
C LYS A 402 0.05 58.57 -62.31
N ASN A 403 0.26 57.40 -61.85
CA ASN A 403 -0.26 56.89 -60.56
C ASN A 403 0.66 55.79 -60.00
N GLY A 404 0.39 55.32 -58.76
CA GLY A 404 1.19 54.31 -58.12
C GLY A 404 1.19 52.96 -58.83
N ASP A 405 0.07 52.56 -59.46
CA ASP A 405 -0.02 51.30 -60.19
C ASP A 405 0.84 51.32 -61.46
N SER A 406 0.86 52.39 -62.22
CA SER A 406 1.73 52.55 -63.39
C SER A 406 3.21 52.62 -63.02
N ALA A 407 3.55 53.23 -61.87
CA ALA A 407 4.92 53.21 -61.33
C ALA A 407 5.37 51.80 -60.98
N LYS A 408 4.48 51.02 -60.36
CA LYS A 408 4.70 49.63 -60.00
C LYS A 408 4.98 48.75 -61.20
N GLU A 409 4.15 48.83 -62.28
CA GLU A 409 4.34 48.11 -63.52
C GLU A 409 5.68 48.40 -64.20
N VAL A 410 6.10 49.68 -64.24
CA VAL A 410 7.39 50.06 -64.78
C VAL A 410 8.56 49.58 -63.97
N LEU A 411 8.47 49.67 -62.61
CA LEU A 411 9.49 49.13 -61.73
C LEU A 411 9.64 47.59 -61.84
N MET A 412 8.53 46.89 -62.05
CA MET A 412 8.56 45.46 -62.29
C MET A 412 9.20 45.08 -63.63
N SER A 413 8.94 45.84 -64.70
CA SER A 413 9.49 45.58 -66.02
C SER A 413 10.97 45.91 -66.15
N ASP A 414 11.40 47.10 -65.62
CA ASP A 414 12.72 47.63 -65.85
C ASP A 414 13.79 47.05 -64.96
N TYR A 415 13.40 46.60 -63.69
CA TYR A 415 14.31 46.09 -62.70
C TYR A 415 14.04 44.61 -62.38
N THR A 416 13.15 43.90 -63.12
CA THR A 416 12.78 42.52 -62.89
C THR A 416 12.30 42.26 -61.43
N LEU A 417 11.64 43.24 -60.83
CA LEU A 417 11.12 43.15 -59.48
C LEU A 417 9.77 42.46 -59.46
N THR A 418 9.53 41.78 -58.36
CA THR A 418 8.19 41.22 -58.07
C THR A 418 7.24 42.35 -57.63
N GLU A 419 5.93 42.09 -57.72
CA GLU A 419 4.91 43.00 -57.24
C GLU A 419 5.12 43.45 -55.77
N LYS A 420 5.48 42.51 -54.92
CA LYS A 420 5.76 42.78 -53.50
C LYS A 420 6.99 43.65 -53.28
N GLN A 421 8.06 43.47 -54.05
CA GLN A 421 9.26 44.29 -54.04
C GLN A 421 8.97 45.66 -54.54
N ALA A 422 8.28 45.81 -55.71
CA ALA A 422 7.89 47.11 -56.26
C ALA A 422 6.97 47.90 -55.30
N GLN A 423 6.03 47.26 -54.64
CA GLN A 423 5.15 47.85 -53.63
C GLN A 423 5.98 48.38 -52.43
N ALA A 424 6.92 47.55 -51.94
CA ALA A 424 7.78 47.92 -50.80
C ALA A 424 8.68 49.15 -51.15
N ILE A 425 9.12 49.23 -52.38
CA ILE A 425 9.87 50.40 -52.86
C ILE A 425 8.99 51.66 -52.90
N LEU A 426 7.76 51.59 -53.38
CA LEU A 426 6.79 52.70 -53.39
C LEU A 426 6.40 53.15 -51.97
N ASP A 427 6.36 52.24 -50.97
CA ASP A 427 6.05 52.52 -49.57
C ASP A 427 7.28 53.08 -48.80
N LEU A 428 8.45 53.20 -49.49
CA LEU A 428 9.69 53.66 -48.87
C LEU A 428 9.61 55.18 -48.52
N ARG A 429 9.79 55.47 -47.27
CA ARG A 429 9.87 56.87 -46.79
C ARG A 429 11.19 57.49 -47.21
N LEU A 430 11.16 58.75 -47.70
CA LEU A 430 12.36 59.50 -48.12
C LEU A 430 13.47 59.54 -47.05
N GLN A 431 13.14 59.47 -45.78
CA GLN A 431 14.10 59.42 -44.69
C GLN A 431 15.00 58.16 -44.74
N ARG A 432 14.54 57.04 -45.33
CA ARG A 432 15.29 55.78 -45.48
C ARG A 432 16.25 55.78 -46.64
N LEU A 433 16.36 56.87 -47.39
CA LEU A 433 17.28 57.03 -48.54
C LEU A 433 18.65 57.59 -48.11
N THR A 434 18.89 57.81 -46.81
CA THR A 434 20.17 58.29 -46.30
C THR A 434 21.24 57.22 -46.28
N GLY A 435 22.52 57.56 -46.41
CA GLY A 435 23.63 56.57 -46.46
C GLY A 435 23.69 55.65 -45.23
N LEU A 436 23.35 56.15 -44.01
CA LEU A 436 23.26 55.34 -42.78
C LEU A 436 22.10 54.33 -42.78
N GLU A 437 21.00 54.63 -43.43
CA GLU A 437 19.89 53.73 -43.54
C GLU A 437 20.14 52.67 -44.64
N ARG A 438 20.89 53.01 -45.69
CA ARG A 438 21.35 52.06 -46.70
C ARG A 438 22.21 50.94 -46.04
N GLU A 439 23.22 51.30 -45.23
CA GLU A 439 24.06 50.34 -44.52
C GLU A 439 23.26 49.44 -43.55
N LYS A 440 22.21 49.97 -42.92
CA LYS A 440 21.30 49.19 -42.07
C LYS A 440 20.50 48.15 -42.85
N ILE A 441 20.00 48.52 -44.05
CA ILE A 441 19.25 47.61 -44.93
C ILE A 441 20.15 46.48 -45.42
N GLU A 442 21.38 46.80 -45.86
CA GLU A 442 22.36 45.84 -46.33
C GLU A 442 22.79 44.89 -45.20
N ASN A 443 23.05 45.39 -43.99
CA ASN A 443 23.37 44.56 -42.80
C ASN A 443 22.18 43.67 -42.42
N GLU A 444 20.94 44.18 -42.36
CA GLU A 444 19.74 43.39 -42.08
C GLU A 444 19.54 42.28 -43.13
N TYR A 445 19.85 42.55 -44.38
CA TYR A 445 19.76 41.54 -45.45
C TYR A 445 20.77 40.42 -45.26
N LEU A 446 22.03 40.74 -44.91
CA LEU A 446 23.07 39.71 -44.66
C LEU A 446 22.72 38.89 -43.41
N GLU A 447 22.32 39.51 -42.30
CA GLU A 447 21.88 38.82 -41.10
C GLU A 447 20.71 37.86 -41.36
N ILE A 448 19.74 38.27 -42.19
CA ILE A 448 18.61 37.40 -42.52
C ILE A 448 19.06 36.24 -43.43
N LEU A 449 20.01 36.42 -44.33
CA LEU A 449 20.56 35.37 -45.16
C LEU A 449 21.28 34.31 -44.31
N ASP A 450 22.08 34.72 -43.34
CA ASP A 450 22.73 33.85 -42.41
C ASP A 450 21.67 33.07 -41.57
N TYR A 451 20.66 33.77 -41.07
CA TYR A 451 19.55 33.17 -40.35
C TYR A 451 18.77 32.15 -41.19
N ILE A 452 18.50 32.42 -42.47
CA ILE A 452 17.88 31.50 -43.40
C ILE A 452 18.73 30.22 -43.57
N SER A 453 20.06 30.43 -43.71
CA SER A 453 21.00 29.28 -43.80
C SER A 453 20.94 28.41 -42.55
N ASP A 454 20.94 29.03 -41.38
CA ASP A 454 20.82 28.30 -40.11
C ASP A 454 19.51 27.51 -39.99
N LEU A 455 18.37 28.14 -40.33
CA LEU A 455 17.07 27.50 -40.33
C LEU A 455 16.99 26.33 -41.31
N GLN A 456 17.60 26.46 -42.50
CA GLN A 456 17.71 25.38 -43.48
C GLN A 456 18.57 24.24 -42.98
N ASN A 457 19.69 24.54 -42.31
CA ASN A 457 20.56 23.56 -41.71
C ASN A 457 19.88 22.78 -40.56
N ILE A 458 19.01 23.44 -39.78
CA ILE A 458 18.21 22.78 -38.73
C ILE A 458 17.20 21.82 -39.37
N LEU A 459 16.51 22.24 -40.43
CA LEU A 459 15.50 21.42 -41.13
C LEU A 459 16.11 20.20 -41.86
N ALA A 460 17.39 20.31 -42.28
CA ALA A 460 18.09 19.25 -42.99
C ALA A 460 18.67 18.17 -42.08
N ASP A 461 18.80 18.42 -40.76
CA ASP A 461 19.48 17.55 -39.84
C ASP A 461 18.58 17.28 -38.60
N GLU A 462 18.11 16.05 -38.49
CA GLU A 462 17.28 15.64 -37.33
C GLU A 462 18.03 15.75 -36.01
N GLN A 463 19.36 15.55 -36.01
CA GLN A 463 20.15 15.70 -34.77
C GLN A 463 20.09 17.11 -34.23
N LYS A 464 20.12 18.12 -35.11
CA LYS A 464 19.99 19.53 -34.68
C LYS A 464 18.62 19.82 -34.04
N ILE A 465 17.56 19.22 -34.53
CA ILE A 465 16.23 19.31 -33.93
C ILE A 465 16.23 18.72 -32.50
N LEU A 466 16.85 17.54 -32.35
CA LEU A 466 17.00 16.90 -31.04
C LEU A 466 17.88 17.71 -30.07
N ASP A 467 18.94 18.33 -30.59
CA ASP A 467 19.79 19.19 -29.76
C ASP A 467 19.05 20.45 -29.26
N ILE A 468 18.20 21.03 -30.10
CA ILE A 468 17.30 22.14 -29.70
C ILE A 468 16.33 21.68 -28.60
N ILE A 469 15.75 20.48 -28.71
CA ILE A 469 14.88 19.91 -27.66
C ILE A 469 15.66 19.80 -26.35
N LYS A 470 16.90 19.30 -26.39
CA LYS A 470 17.74 19.16 -25.19
C LYS A 470 18.03 20.51 -24.54
N GLU A 471 18.39 21.51 -25.34
CA GLU A 471 18.68 22.86 -24.85
C GLU A 471 17.44 23.50 -24.22
N GLU A 472 16.29 23.47 -24.89
CA GLU A 472 15.05 24.02 -24.36
C GLU A 472 14.59 23.33 -23.09
N LEU A 473 14.64 22.00 -23.02
CA LEU A 473 14.27 21.24 -21.82
C LEU A 473 15.25 21.48 -20.67
N SER A 474 16.55 21.62 -20.94
CA SER A 474 17.55 21.95 -19.94
C SER A 474 17.31 23.34 -19.35
N ALA A 475 16.91 24.31 -20.17
CA ALA A 475 16.52 25.63 -19.72
C ALA A 475 15.25 25.60 -18.86
N VAL A 476 14.26 24.77 -19.24
CA VAL A 476 13.05 24.56 -18.43
C VAL A 476 13.40 23.93 -17.08
N LYS A 477 14.24 22.89 -17.07
CA LYS A 477 14.73 22.22 -15.85
C LYS A 477 15.40 23.24 -14.91
N THR A 478 16.28 24.07 -15.42
CA THR A 478 17.01 25.08 -14.63
C THR A 478 16.07 26.14 -14.03
N LYS A 479 15.01 26.50 -14.76
CA LYS A 479 14.10 27.58 -14.35
C LYS A 479 12.97 27.11 -13.41
N PHE A 480 12.46 25.90 -13.58
CA PHE A 480 11.25 25.40 -12.92
C PHE A 480 11.46 24.12 -12.12
N GLY A 481 12.64 23.50 -12.21
CA GLY A 481 12.96 22.28 -11.49
C GLY A 481 13.00 22.51 -9.99
N ASP A 482 12.49 21.54 -9.24
CA ASP A 482 12.48 21.51 -7.78
C ASP A 482 12.86 20.12 -7.25
N ALA A 483 13.01 20.01 -5.95
CA ALA A 483 13.30 18.75 -5.29
C ALA A 483 12.06 17.83 -5.27
N ARG A 484 12.31 16.53 -5.22
CA ARG A 484 11.27 15.51 -4.99
C ARG A 484 10.61 15.75 -3.63
N ARG A 485 9.29 15.66 -3.57
CA ARG A 485 8.48 15.77 -2.35
C ARG A 485 8.20 14.41 -1.74
N THR A 486 7.78 13.44 -2.57
CA THR A 486 7.41 12.09 -2.12
C THR A 486 8.63 11.22 -1.88
N GLN A 487 8.74 10.62 -0.71
CA GLN A 487 9.78 9.65 -0.37
C GLN A 487 9.42 8.29 -0.94
N ILE A 488 10.43 7.50 -1.34
CA ILE A 488 10.24 6.11 -1.79
C ILE A 488 11.06 5.22 -0.87
N THR A 489 10.41 4.29 -0.19
CA THR A 489 11.05 3.30 0.66
C THR A 489 11.09 1.94 -0.04
N ASP A 490 12.11 1.14 0.25
CA ASP A 490 12.20 -0.23 -0.24
C ASP A 490 11.38 -1.21 0.62
N ASP A 491 10.86 -0.75 1.76
CA ASP A 491 9.99 -1.53 2.64
C ASP A 491 8.59 -1.67 2.00
N SER A 492 8.31 -2.90 1.54
CA SER A 492 7.01 -3.28 0.98
C SER A 492 6.14 -4.02 2.00
N SER A 493 6.57 -4.13 3.28
CA SER A 493 5.86 -4.90 4.30
C SER A 493 4.43 -4.36 4.49
N ASP A 494 3.48 -5.23 4.29
CA ASP A 494 2.12 -4.99 4.75
C ASP A 494 2.09 -5.08 6.28
N VAL A 495 1.26 -4.27 6.90
CA VAL A 495 0.98 -4.39 8.34
C VAL A 495 0.42 -5.79 8.59
N ASP A 496 1.19 -6.65 9.26
CA ASP A 496 0.70 -7.99 9.66
C ASP A 496 -0.34 -7.82 10.77
N ILE A 497 -1.28 -8.75 10.87
CA ILE A 497 -2.25 -8.78 11.99
C ILE A 497 -1.53 -8.80 13.35
N ALA A 498 -0.34 -9.39 13.39
CA ALA A 498 0.51 -9.39 14.58
C ALA A 498 0.92 -7.96 15.01
N ASP A 499 1.21 -7.07 14.05
CA ASP A 499 1.63 -5.68 14.33
C ASP A 499 0.48 -4.78 14.85
N LEU A 500 -0.76 -5.28 14.78
CA LEU A 500 -1.97 -4.59 15.24
C LEU A 500 -2.33 -4.91 16.68
N ILE A 501 -1.64 -5.87 17.29
CA ILE A 501 -1.97 -6.42 18.62
C ILE A 501 -0.79 -6.19 19.55
N ALA A 502 -1.07 -5.65 20.74
CA ALA A 502 -0.04 -5.45 21.72
C ALA A 502 0.55 -6.79 22.18
N GLU A 503 1.88 -6.86 22.28
CA GLU A 503 2.55 -8.00 22.88
C GLU A 503 2.40 -7.91 24.41
N GLU A 504 1.62 -8.84 24.98
CA GLU A 504 1.37 -8.93 26.42
C GLU A 504 1.38 -10.38 26.89
N ASP A 505 1.73 -10.57 28.17
CA ASP A 505 1.64 -11.89 28.80
C ASP A 505 0.19 -12.21 29.14
N VAL A 506 -0.24 -13.38 28.70
CA VAL A 506 -1.61 -13.88 28.91
C VAL A 506 -1.62 -15.27 29.54
N VAL A 507 -2.62 -15.51 30.36
CA VAL A 507 -2.97 -16.84 30.87
C VAL A 507 -3.97 -17.48 29.94
N ILE A 508 -3.61 -18.61 29.34
CA ILE A 508 -4.51 -19.42 28.53
C ILE A 508 -4.94 -20.62 29.35
N THR A 509 -6.24 -20.80 29.47
CA THR A 509 -6.85 -21.92 30.20
C THR A 509 -7.68 -22.79 29.26
N LEU A 510 -7.49 -24.10 29.32
CA LEU A 510 -8.30 -25.10 28.64
C LEU A 510 -8.96 -26.00 29.67
N THR A 511 -10.28 -26.20 29.56
CA THR A 511 -11.02 -27.11 30.41
C THR A 511 -11.10 -28.51 29.83
N HIS A 512 -11.43 -29.51 30.65
CA HIS A 512 -11.66 -30.88 30.25
C HIS A 512 -12.73 -31.03 29.15
N ASN A 513 -13.77 -30.19 29.20
CA ASN A 513 -14.82 -30.14 28.18
C ASN A 513 -14.44 -29.29 26.96
N ASN A 514 -13.14 -29.02 26.75
CA ASN A 514 -12.60 -28.29 25.62
C ASN A 514 -13.09 -26.83 25.46
N TYR A 515 -13.28 -26.11 26.58
CA TYR A 515 -13.47 -24.65 26.58
C TYR A 515 -12.14 -23.95 26.79
N ILE A 516 -11.81 -23.01 25.91
CA ILE A 516 -10.56 -22.26 25.95
C ILE A 516 -10.83 -20.77 26.08
N LYS A 517 -9.96 -20.06 26.78
CA LYS A 517 -9.95 -18.60 26.87
C LYS A 517 -8.55 -18.09 27.14
N ARG A 518 -8.31 -16.81 26.83
CA ARG A 518 -7.14 -16.08 27.34
C ARG A 518 -7.58 -14.94 28.26
N ILE A 519 -6.70 -14.59 29.20
CA ILE A 519 -6.89 -13.51 30.14
C ILE A 519 -5.54 -12.82 30.29
N PRO A 520 -5.43 -11.48 30.17
CA PRO A 520 -4.20 -10.76 30.50
C PRO A 520 -3.74 -11.06 31.93
N VAL A 521 -2.43 -11.28 32.12
CA VAL A 521 -1.86 -11.56 33.46
C VAL A 521 -2.18 -10.41 34.44
N THR A 522 -2.25 -9.18 33.96
CA THR A 522 -2.58 -7.99 34.73
C THR A 522 -3.98 -8.01 35.36
N THR A 523 -4.89 -8.85 34.86
CA THR A 523 -6.24 -9.04 35.43
C THR A 523 -6.21 -9.78 36.80
N TYR A 524 -5.14 -10.53 37.05
CA TYR A 524 -4.93 -11.18 38.32
C TYR A 524 -4.21 -10.21 39.27
N ARG A 525 -4.98 -9.55 40.17
CA ARG A 525 -4.41 -8.64 41.18
C ARG A 525 -3.67 -9.44 42.22
N ASN A 526 -2.46 -9.02 42.62
CA ASN A 526 -1.71 -9.55 43.77
C ASN A 526 -2.57 -9.42 45.01
N GLN A 527 -2.83 -10.55 45.69
CA GLN A 527 -3.50 -10.58 46.98
C GLN A 527 -2.46 -10.76 48.13
N LYS A 528 -2.67 -10.02 49.24
CA LYS A 528 -1.82 -10.19 50.41
C LYS A 528 -2.09 -11.53 51.12
N ARG A 529 -1.10 -12.09 51.83
CA ARG A 529 -1.21 -13.30 52.68
C ARG A 529 -2.52 -13.29 53.46
N GLY A 530 -3.31 -14.40 53.40
CA GLY A 530 -4.56 -14.56 54.11
C GLY A 530 -5.81 -14.11 53.31
N GLY A 531 -5.68 -13.67 52.05
CA GLY A 531 -6.80 -13.39 51.16
C GLY A 531 -7.54 -14.65 50.75
N ARG A 532 -8.87 -14.55 50.55
CA ARG A 532 -9.63 -15.61 49.92
C ARG A 532 -9.21 -15.68 48.48
N GLY A 533 -8.74 -16.84 47.97
CA GLY A 533 -8.36 -17.06 46.59
C GLY A 533 -9.45 -16.57 45.63
N VAL A 534 -9.08 -16.35 44.39
CA VAL A 534 -9.96 -15.79 43.37
C VAL A 534 -10.34 -16.90 42.38
N THR A 535 -11.65 -17.09 42.14
CA THR A 535 -12.14 -18.05 41.15
C THR A 535 -11.60 -17.72 39.76
N GLY A 536 -10.79 -18.62 39.16
CA GLY A 536 -10.16 -18.40 37.88
C GLY A 536 -11.09 -18.63 36.67
N MET A 537 -12.16 -19.41 36.85
CA MET A 537 -13.12 -19.72 35.78
C MET A 537 -14.45 -20.21 36.39
N GLY A 538 -15.58 -19.84 35.80
CA GLY A 538 -16.88 -20.47 36.10
C GLY A 538 -17.02 -21.71 35.24
N THR A 539 -16.98 -22.88 35.88
CA THR A 539 -17.22 -24.17 35.21
C THR A 539 -18.64 -24.65 35.52
N LYS A 540 -19.20 -25.55 34.69
CA LYS A 540 -20.38 -26.31 35.06
C LYS A 540 -19.97 -27.33 36.10
N GLU A 541 -20.90 -27.90 36.85
CA GLU A 541 -20.66 -28.87 37.98
C GLU A 541 -19.74 -30.05 37.61
N GLU A 542 -19.56 -30.36 36.29
CA GLU A 542 -18.73 -31.47 35.81
C GLU A 542 -17.52 -31.01 34.94
N ASP A 543 -17.15 -29.72 34.88
CA ASP A 543 -16.03 -29.25 34.07
C ASP A 543 -14.95 -28.62 34.96
N TYR A 544 -13.67 -28.80 34.60
CA TYR A 544 -12.52 -28.29 35.34
C TYR A 544 -11.40 -27.86 34.41
N VAL A 545 -10.50 -27.00 34.89
CA VAL A 545 -9.32 -26.55 34.13
C VAL A 545 -8.30 -27.68 34.07
N GLU A 546 -8.08 -28.24 32.90
CA GLU A 546 -7.12 -29.31 32.66
C GLU A 546 -5.72 -28.79 32.33
N ASN A 547 -5.65 -27.73 31.54
CA ASN A 547 -4.39 -27.11 31.16
C ASN A 547 -4.43 -25.59 31.38
N MET A 548 -3.35 -25.06 31.96
CA MET A 548 -3.12 -23.63 32.12
C MET A 548 -1.68 -23.30 31.72
N ILE A 549 -1.51 -22.34 30.83
CA ILE A 549 -0.20 -21.89 30.38
C ILE A 549 -0.12 -20.35 30.42
N ILE A 550 1.05 -19.83 30.76
CA ILE A 550 1.37 -18.40 30.66
C ILE A 550 2.26 -18.24 29.45
N THR A 551 1.89 -17.33 28.57
CA THR A 551 2.61 -17.08 27.32
C THR A 551 2.33 -15.69 26.76
N SER A 552 3.14 -15.23 25.79
CA SER A 552 2.87 -13.98 25.08
C SER A 552 1.73 -14.15 24.06
N THR A 553 0.96 -13.08 23.83
CA THR A 553 -0.04 -13.00 22.74
C THR A 553 0.54 -13.35 21.37
N HIS A 554 1.83 -13.06 21.12
CA HIS A 554 2.51 -13.30 19.85
C HIS A 554 3.09 -14.71 19.69
N ASN A 555 3.17 -15.49 20.78
CA ASN A 555 3.69 -16.86 20.72
C ASN A 555 2.75 -17.77 19.92
N THR A 556 3.34 -18.73 19.21
CA THR A 556 2.59 -19.80 18.55
C THR A 556 2.26 -20.86 19.58
N ILE A 557 1.01 -21.32 19.60
CA ILE A 557 0.54 -22.36 20.50
C ILE A 557 0.23 -23.61 19.68
N LEU A 558 0.90 -24.70 20.03
CA LEU A 558 0.69 -26.01 19.43
C LEU A 558 -0.32 -26.82 20.24
N PHE A 559 -1.41 -27.23 19.62
CA PHE A 559 -2.46 -28.08 20.20
C PHE A 559 -2.33 -29.49 19.65
N PHE A 560 -1.90 -30.43 20.47
CA PHE A 560 -1.78 -31.84 20.11
C PHE A 560 -3.03 -32.59 20.50
N THR A 561 -3.50 -33.48 19.61
CA THR A 561 -4.72 -34.26 19.84
C THR A 561 -4.42 -35.74 20.08
N ASN A 562 -5.36 -36.45 20.73
CA ASN A 562 -5.29 -37.91 20.95
C ASN A 562 -5.17 -38.68 19.63
N LYS A 563 -5.56 -38.12 18.48
CA LYS A 563 -5.43 -38.74 17.14
C LYS A 563 -4.05 -38.48 16.48
N GLY A 564 -3.10 -37.89 17.21
CA GLY A 564 -1.74 -37.63 16.71
C GLY A 564 -1.64 -36.47 15.69
N LEU A 565 -2.63 -35.61 15.70
CA LEU A 565 -2.61 -34.37 14.93
C LEU A 565 -2.12 -33.19 15.79
N VAL A 566 -1.63 -32.15 15.13
CA VAL A 566 -1.28 -30.88 15.77
C VAL A 566 -1.88 -29.73 15.01
N TYR A 567 -2.47 -28.79 15.72
CA TYR A 567 -3.01 -27.51 15.22
C TYR A 567 -2.20 -26.37 15.79
N GLN A 568 -2.20 -25.24 15.10
CA GLN A 568 -1.43 -24.05 15.50
C GLN A 568 -2.35 -22.82 15.54
N LEU A 569 -2.28 -22.07 16.61
CA LEU A 569 -2.87 -20.74 16.74
C LEU A 569 -1.84 -19.78 17.36
N LYS A 570 -1.95 -18.51 17.03
CA LYS A 570 -1.29 -17.47 17.79
C LYS A 570 -2.04 -17.21 19.10
N GLY A 571 -1.33 -16.79 20.14
CA GLY A 571 -1.96 -16.47 21.43
C GLY A 571 -3.10 -15.47 21.30
N TYR A 572 -2.93 -14.46 20.42
CA TYR A 572 -3.96 -13.44 20.15
C TYR A 572 -5.19 -13.98 19.39
N GLU A 573 -5.10 -15.11 18.71
CA GLU A 573 -6.25 -15.73 18.02
C GLU A 573 -7.21 -16.42 19.00
N ILE A 574 -6.77 -16.65 20.25
CA ILE A 574 -7.62 -17.19 21.31
C ILE A 574 -8.46 -16.05 21.90
N PRO A 575 -9.79 -16.18 21.94
CA PRO A 575 -10.67 -15.14 22.43
C PRO A 575 -10.38 -14.72 23.86
N GLU A 576 -10.31 -13.42 24.08
CA GLU A 576 -10.23 -12.86 25.42
C GLU A 576 -11.59 -12.97 26.12
N SER A 577 -11.57 -13.32 27.38
CA SER A 577 -12.79 -13.48 28.16
C SER A 577 -12.56 -13.06 29.61
N GLY A 578 -13.61 -12.59 30.24
CA GLY A 578 -13.56 -12.23 31.63
C GLY A 578 -13.16 -13.42 32.54
N ARG A 579 -12.62 -13.12 33.72
CA ARG A 579 -12.11 -14.12 34.68
C ARG A 579 -13.12 -15.25 34.98
N THR A 580 -14.38 -14.92 35.22
CA THR A 580 -15.45 -15.86 35.57
C THR A 580 -16.17 -16.48 34.37
N ALA A 581 -15.87 -16.01 33.15
CA ALA A 581 -16.50 -16.51 31.94
C ALA A 581 -16.02 -17.91 31.59
N LYS A 582 -16.90 -18.70 30.96
CA LYS A 582 -16.65 -20.08 30.55
C LYS A 582 -15.64 -20.20 29.42
N GLY A 583 -15.44 -19.14 28.61
CA GLY A 583 -14.63 -19.18 27.39
C GLY A 583 -15.38 -19.71 26.18
N THR A 584 -14.63 -19.98 25.10
CA THR A 584 -15.13 -20.44 23.82
C THR A 584 -14.82 -21.92 23.63
N ALA A 585 -15.75 -22.70 23.08
CA ALA A 585 -15.48 -24.08 22.73
C ALA A 585 -14.39 -24.15 21.65
N ILE A 586 -13.35 -24.96 21.89
CA ILE A 586 -12.18 -25.04 21.02
C ILE A 586 -12.50 -25.49 19.60
N VAL A 587 -13.58 -26.24 19.43
CA VAL A 587 -14.09 -26.65 18.09
C VAL A 587 -14.50 -25.46 17.20
N ASN A 588 -14.75 -24.29 17.80
CA ASN A 588 -15.02 -23.06 17.05
C ASN A 588 -13.72 -22.39 16.54
N LEU A 589 -12.58 -22.76 17.08
CA LEU A 589 -11.26 -22.23 16.71
C LEU A 589 -10.47 -23.19 15.86
N LEU A 590 -10.59 -24.50 16.14
CA LEU A 590 -9.87 -25.59 15.50
C LEU A 590 -10.87 -26.59 14.88
N PRO A 591 -10.67 -27.07 13.66
CA PRO A 591 -11.56 -28.02 13.00
C PRO A 591 -11.33 -29.46 13.52
N LEU A 592 -11.64 -29.69 14.80
CA LEU A 592 -11.51 -30.97 15.44
C LEU A 592 -12.57 -31.96 14.94
N ALA A 593 -12.17 -33.21 14.71
CA ALA A 593 -13.09 -34.28 14.36
C ALA A 593 -13.91 -34.75 15.58
N LYS A 594 -14.98 -35.51 15.34
CA LYS A 594 -15.74 -36.13 16.41
C LYS A 594 -14.84 -37.06 17.21
N GLU A 595 -14.89 -37.01 18.56
CA GLU A 595 -14.03 -37.77 19.49
C GLU A 595 -12.53 -37.40 19.43
N GLU A 596 -12.18 -36.28 18.83
CA GLU A 596 -10.84 -35.68 18.90
C GLU A 596 -10.73 -34.73 20.09
N THR A 597 -9.79 -35.00 20.99
CA THR A 597 -9.56 -34.21 22.20
C THR A 597 -8.13 -33.70 22.25
N ILE A 598 -7.93 -32.56 22.90
CA ILE A 598 -6.60 -31.96 23.07
C ILE A 598 -5.88 -32.68 24.23
N THR A 599 -4.71 -33.21 23.95
CA THR A 599 -3.88 -33.97 24.92
C THR A 599 -2.74 -33.12 25.48
N ALA A 600 -2.24 -32.16 24.73
CA ALA A 600 -1.17 -31.28 25.18
C ALA A 600 -1.23 -29.91 24.48
N ILE A 601 -0.84 -28.87 25.23
CA ILE A 601 -0.72 -27.49 24.73
C ILE A 601 0.72 -27.04 24.98
N ILE A 602 1.42 -26.60 23.93
CA ILE A 602 2.82 -26.18 24.03
C ILE A 602 2.99 -24.80 23.40
N PRO A 603 3.34 -23.79 24.21
CA PRO A 603 3.66 -22.47 23.69
C PRO A 603 5.06 -22.43 23.09
N ILE A 604 5.21 -21.85 21.91
CA ILE A 604 6.46 -21.76 21.18
C ILE A 604 6.71 -20.28 20.82
N LYS A 605 7.86 -19.77 21.27
CA LYS A 605 8.31 -18.43 20.89
C LYS A 605 8.87 -18.41 19.47
N GLU A 606 9.74 -19.39 19.16
CA GLU A 606 10.37 -19.56 17.87
C GLU A 606 10.62 -21.05 17.56
N PHE A 607 10.61 -21.43 16.30
CA PHE A 607 10.86 -22.80 15.84
C PHE A 607 12.36 -23.07 15.68
N SER A 608 13.07 -23.16 16.81
CA SER A 608 14.51 -23.39 16.83
C SER A 608 14.88 -24.82 16.41
N LYS A 609 16.08 -25.02 15.83
CA LYS A 609 16.57 -26.30 15.36
C LYS A 609 17.15 -27.21 16.47
N ASP A 610 17.42 -26.66 17.63
CA ASP A 610 18.02 -27.33 18.81
C ASP A 610 16.97 -27.78 19.83
N ARG A 611 15.68 -27.64 19.52
CA ARG A 611 14.56 -28.10 20.32
C ARG A 611 13.82 -29.23 19.65
N TYR A 612 13.25 -30.11 20.49
CA TYR A 612 12.55 -31.30 20.04
C TYR A 612 11.21 -31.44 20.77
N LEU A 613 10.25 -32.06 20.09
CA LEU A 613 9.00 -32.52 20.67
C LEU A 613 9.09 -34.03 20.91
N PHE A 614 9.03 -34.41 22.17
CA PHE A 614 9.01 -35.81 22.58
C PHE A 614 7.57 -36.25 22.85
N MET A 615 7.13 -37.31 22.21
CA MET A 615 5.74 -37.80 22.20
C MET A 615 5.66 -39.22 22.72
N ALA A 616 4.59 -39.55 23.42
CA ALA A 616 4.32 -40.93 23.88
C ALA A 616 2.87 -41.30 23.60
N THR A 617 2.66 -42.61 23.22
CA THR A 617 1.35 -43.18 22.96
C THR A 617 0.90 -44.09 24.06
N ARG A 618 -0.41 -44.37 24.10
CA ARG A 618 -1.04 -45.27 25.07
C ARG A 618 -0.45 -46.69 25.02
N HIS A 619 -0.03 -47.18 23.85
CA HIS A 619 0.60 -48.51 23.70
C HIS A 619 2.13 -48.47 23.83
N GLY A 620 2.71 -47.44 24.43
CA GLY A 620 4.11 -47.37 24.78
C GLY A 620 5.08 -47.09 23.65
N ILE A 621 4.60 -46.54 22.56
CA ILE A 621 5.43 -46.03 21.47
C ILE A 621 5.88 -44.59 21.82
N VAL A 622 7.13 -44.30 21.55
CA VAL A 622 7.69 -42.95 21.72
C VAL A 622 8.31 -42.43 20.44
N LYS A 623 8.34 -41.13 20.32
CA LYS A 623 8.89 -40.46 19.15
C LYS A 623 9.52 -39.13 19.55
N LYS A 624 10.67 -38.78 18.92
CA LYS A 624 11.30 -37.48 19.00
C LYS A 624 11.31 -36.82 17.62
N THR A 625 10.79 -35.62 17.51
CA THR A 625 10.73 -34.83 16.25
C THR A 625 11.31 -33.45 16.48
N GLY A 626 12.14 -32.96 15.57
CA GLY A 626 12.66 -31.61 15.64
C GLY A 626 11.53 -30.56 15.60
N LEU A 627 11.63 -29.53 16.43
CA LEU A 627 10.62 -28.47 16.51
C LEU A 627 10.46 -27.73 15.18
N SER A 628 11.56 -27.51 14.44
CA SER A 628 11.54 -26.86 13.11
C SER A 628 10.71 -27.59 12.04
N GLU A 629 10.42 -28.88 12.23
CA GLU A 629 9.54 -29.65 11.32
C GLU A 629 8.07 -29.17 11.37
N PHE A 630 7.71 -28.41 12.40
CA PHE A 630 6.37 -27.86 12.60
C PHE A 630 6.23 -26.41 12.15
N ASP A 631 7.31 -25.78 11.69
CA ASP A 631 7.29 -24.43 11.09
C ASP A 631 6.69 -24.50 9.69
N THR A 632 5.39 -24.35 9.58
CA THR A 632 4.67 -24.46 8.31
C THR A 632 3.59 -23.39 8.19
N ASN A 633 3.34 -22.94 6.95
CA ASN A 633 2.27 -21.96 6.66
C ASN A 633 0.85 -22.53 6.75
N ARG A 634 0.68 -23.82 7.04
CA ARG A 634 -0.63 -24.49 7.13
C ARG A 634 -1.17 -24.47 8.57
N LYS A 635 -1.56 -23.30 9.03
CA LYS A 635 -1.92 -23.03 10.43
C LYS A 635 -3.24 -23.67 10.88
N LYS A 636 -4.24 -23.79 10.01
CA LYS A 636 -5.62 -24.20 10.39
C LYS A 636 -6.04 -25.58 9.92
N THR A 637 -5.25 -26.28 9.14
CA THR A 637 -5.50 -27.68 8.78
C THR A 637 -4.60 -28.55 9.64
N GLY A 638 -5.15 -29.48 10.44
CA GLY A 638 -4.36 -30.36 11.30
C GLY A 638 -3.19 -31.01 10.57
N LEU A 639 -2.00 -30.93 11.17
CA LEU A 639 -0.78 -31.57 10.66
C LEU A 639 -0.57 -32.88 11.38
N ILE A 640 -0.11 -33.92 10.68
CA ILE A 640 0.28 -35.18 11.33
C ILE A 640 1.52 -34.94 12.16
N ALA A 641 1.42 -35.13 13.47
CA ALA A 641 2.54 -35.09 14.40
C ALA A 641 3.13 -36.47 14.64
N LEU A 642 2.28 -37.50 14.63
CA LEU A 642 2.63 -38.89 14.81
C LEU A 642 1.62 -39.79 14.06
N SER A 643 2.08 -40.80 13.31
CA SER A 643 1.19 -41.78 12.72
C SER A 643 0.89 -42.86 13.76
N LEU A 644 -0.35 -42.96 14.21
CA LEU A 644 -0.80 -43.90 15.20
C LEU A 644 -1.11 -45.28 14.56
N LYS A 645 -1.02 -46.35 15.37
CA LYS A 645 -1.60 -47.64 15.04
C LYS A 645 -3.10 -47.62 15.33
N GLU A 646 -3.81 -48.61 14.78
CA GLU A 646 -5.23 -48.83 15.10
C GLU A 646 -5.43 -49.00 16.62
N ASN A 647 -6.38 -48.27 17.18
CA ASN A 647 -6.69 -48.25 18.61
C ASN A 647 -5.58 -47.66 19.53
N ASP A 648 -4.58 -47.00 19.00
CA ASP A 648 -3.59 -46.28 19.82
C ASP A 648 -3.92 -44.77 19.86
N GLU A 649 -3.52 -44.11 20.93
CA GLU A 649 -3.76 -42.71 21.19
C GLU A 649 -2.49 -42.00 21.65
N LEU A 650 -2.30 -40.77 21.22
CA LEU A 650 -1.25 -39.87 21.76
C LEU A 650 -1.69 -39.44 23.15
N ILE A 651 -0.86 -39.68 24.17
CA ILE A 651 -1.19 -39.40 25.57
C ILE A 651 -0.42 -38.20 26.12
N GLY A 652 0.67 -37.81 25.53
CA GLY A 652 1.47 -36.71 26.02
C GLY A 652 2.53 -36.25 25.04
N VAL A 653 2.80 -34.97 25.09
CA VAL A 653 3.89 -34.29 24.35
C VAL A 653 4.65 -33.36 25.26
N LYS A 654 5.97 -33.38 25.18
CA LYS A 654 6.87 -32.50 25.94
C LYS A 654 7.89 -31.83 25.04
N LEU A 655 8.16 -30.58 25.30
CA LEU A 655 9.26 -29.84 24.64
C LEU A 655 10.57 -30.18 25.37
N THR A 656 11.60 -30.58 24.62
CA THR A 656 12.90 -30.99 25.14
C THR A 656 14.06 -30.29 24.43
N ASP A 657 15.24 -30.36 25.01
CA ASP A 657 16.51 -29.84 24.48
C ASP A 657 17.42 -30.92 23.85
N GLY A 658 16.94 -32.17 23.75
CA GLY A 658 17.68 -33.28 23.18
C GLY A 658 18.51 -34.07 24.19
N ASN A 659 18.59 -33.66 25.47
CA ASN A 659 19.46 -34.23 26.50
C ASN A 659 18.72 -34.63 27.78
N ARG A 660 17.39 -34.72 27.77
CA ARG A 660 16.57 -35.00 28.95
C ARG A 660 16.46 -36.51 29.24
N GLN A 661 16.27 -36.84 30.48
CA GLN A 661 15.78 -38.14 30.92
C GLN A 661 14.27 -38.11 30.88
N ILE A 662 13.65 -39.13 30.26
CA ILE A 662 12.21 -39.32 30.10
C ILE A 662 11.75 -40.42 31.05
N ILE A 663 10.73 -40.16 31.85
CA ILE A 663 10.02 -41.15 32.62
C ILE A 663 8.65 -41.42 32.00
N ILE A 664 8.30 -42.68 31.87
CA ILE A 664 6.98 -43.16 31.42
C ILE A 664 6.38 -44.01 32.52
N GLY A 665 5.12 -43.78 32.86
CA GLY A 665 4.38 -44.60 33.83
C GLY A 665 3.20 -45.30 33.20
N THR A 666 2.90 -46.51 33.73
CA THR A 666 1.79 -47.35 33.23
C THR A 666 0.68 -47.48 34.29
N ARG A 667 -0.50 -47.85 33.80
CA ARG A 667 -1.71 -48.08 34.59
C ARG A 667 -1.52 -49.15 35.66
N ASP A 668 -0.77 -50.22 35.36
CA ASP A 668 -0.48 -51.30 36.29
C ASP A 668 0.68 -50.97 37.27
N GLY A 669 1.12 -49.73 37.32
CA GLY A 669 2.10 -49.23 38.29
C GLY A 669 3.55 -49.50 37.92
N MET A 670 3.86 -49.81 36.68
CA MET A 670 5.24 -49.87 36.16
C MET A 670 5.73 -48.51 35.71
N SER A 671 7.06 -48.30 35.67
CA SER A 671 7.67 -47.13 35.04
C SER A 671 9.03 -47.47 34.43
N ILE A 672 9.39 -46.76 33.40
CA ILE A 672 10.72 -46.81 32.78
C ILE A 672 11.30 -45.41 32.68
N CYS A 673 12.58 -45.28 32.99
CA CYS A 673 13.35 -44.07 32.82
C CYS A 673 14.50 -44.34 31.83
N PHE A 674 14.64 -43.55 30.79
CA PHE A 674 15.69 -43.67 29.79
C PHE A 674 16.12 -42.30 29.25
N ASN A 675 17.30 -42.21 28.61
CA ASN A 675 17.75 -40.98 28.00
C ASN A 675 17.02 -40.76 26.67
N GLU A 676 16.56 -39.53 26.41
CA GLU A 676 15.91 -39.21 25.13
C GLU A 676 16.84 -39.36 23.92
N GLN A 677 18.19 -39.38 24.13
CA GLN A 677 19.15 -39.71 23.09
C GLN A 677 19.04 -41.12 22.55
N ASP A 678 18.45 -42.04 23.31
CA ASP A 678 18.13 -43.38 22.85
C ASP A 678 17.06 -43.41 21.76
N VAL A 679 16.35 -42.28 21.58
CA VAL A 679 15.34 -42.07 20.53
C VAL A 679 15.91 -41.12 19.51
N ARG A 680 16.26 -41.63 18.31
CA ARG A 680 16.73 -40.78 17.20
C ARG A 680 15.63 -39.79 16.79
N PRO A 681 15.97 -38.56 16.35
CA PRO A 681 15.00 -37.67 15.72
C PRO A 681 14.36 -38.31 14.47
N MET A 682 13.07 -38.11 14.28
CA MET A 682 12.27 -38.72 13.20
C MET A 682 11.31 -37.63 12.63
N GLY A 683 11.04 -37.72 11.33
CA GLY A 683 10.09 -36.83 10.67
C GLY A 683 8.65 -37.01 11.17
N ARG A 684 7.80 -35.99 10.97
CA ARG A 684 6.43 -35.93 11.53
C ARG A 684 5.55 -37.14 11.26
N THR A 685 5.61 -37.75 10.09
CA THR A 685 4.78 -38.88 9.69
C THR A 685 5.27 -40.23 10.19
N ALA A 686 6.39 -40.32 10.91
CA ALA A 686 6.91 -41.55 11.46
C ALA A 686 6.04 -42.08 12.62
N ARG A 687 6.00 -43.38 12.80
CA ARG A 687 5.25 -44.03 13.89
C ARG A 687 5.93 -44.02 15.23
N GLY A 688 7.27 -43.84 15.26
CA GLY A 688 8.06 -43.92 16.48
C GLY A 688 8.66 -45.26 16.74
N VAL A 689 9.16 -45.47 17.94
CA VAL A 689 9.85 -46.67 18.42
C VAL A 689 9.28 -47.11 19.78
N ILE A 690 9.51 -48.35 20.19
CA ILE A 690 9.06 -48.84 21.50
C ILE A 690 9.82 -48.11 22.59
N GLY A 691 9.10 -47.43 23.46
CA GLY A 691 9.59 -46.76 24.66
C GLY A 691 9.56 -47.70 25.88
N ILE A 692 8.43 -48.34 26.10
CA ILE A 692 8.23 -49.34 27.17
C ILE A 692 7.52 -50.56 26.59
N LYS A 693 7.88 -51.77 27.06
CA LYS A 693 7.22 -53.02 26.69
C LYS A 693 6.13 -53.31 27.71
N LEU A 694 4.89 -53.20 27.31
CA LEU A 694 3.71 -53.44 28.15
C LEU A 694 3.42 -54.91 28.27
N LYS A 695 2.83 -55.34 29.40
CA LYS A 695 2.38 -56.71 29.67
C LYS A 695 0.86 -56.75 29.70
N GLY A 696 0.27 -57.78 29.07
CA GLY A 696 -1.18 -57.96 29.09
C GLY A 696 -1.93 -56.77 28.49
N GLU A 697 -2.91 -56.23 29.20
CA GLU A 697 -3.73 -55.08 28.85
C GLU A 697 -3.23 -53.74 29.45
N ASP A 698 -2.02 -53.73 30.00
CA ASP A 698 -1.43 -52.54 30.58
C ASP A 698 -1.29 -51.40 29.54
N THR A 699 -1.44 -50.17 29.98
CA THR A 699 -1.36 -48.98 29.12
C THR A 699 -0.51 -47.88 29.75
N VAL A 700 0.13 -47.07 28.94
CA VAL A 700 0.82 -45.85 29.39
C VAL A 700 -0.22 -44.81 29.79
N ILE A 701 -0.03 -44.20 30.99
CA ILE A 701 -0.93 -43.19 31.53
C ILE A 701 -0.28 -41.80 31.61
N GLY A 702 1.01 -41.72 31.47
CA GLY A 702 1.70 -40.42 31.51
C GLY A 702 3.18 -40.54 31.19
N MET A 703 3.72 -39.41 30.77
CA MET A 703 5.12 -39.22 30.44
C MET A 703 5.55 -37.84 30.93
N ASP A 704 6.75 -37.75 31.53
CA ASP A 704 7.33 -36.48 31.90
C ASP A 704 8.86 -36.46 31.75
N ASN A 705 9.45 -35.25 31.80
CA ASN A 705 10.89 -35.01 31.80
C ASN A 705 11.42 -34.98 33.20
N ILE A 706 12.45 -35.75 33.52
CA ILE A 706 13.14 -35.68 34.80
C ILE A 706 13.96 -34.39 34.81
N ARG A 707 13.89 -33.69 35.97
CA ARG A 707 14.70 -32.53 36.30
C ARG A 707 15.49 -32.82 37.57
N ASP A 708 16.59 -32.15 37.73
CA ASP A 708 17.38 -32.28 38.96
C ASP A 708 16.57 -31.78 40.17
N ASP A 709 16.76 -32.39 41.33
CA ASP A 709 16.10 -32.08 42.60
C ASP A 709 14.55 -32.13 42.57
N CYS A 710 13.96 -32.88 41.64
CA CYS A 710 12.52 -33.13 41.55
C CYS A 710 12.15 -34.53 42.04
N GLU A 711 10.86 -34.75 42.21
CA GLU A 711 10.28 -36.00 42.66
C GLU A 711 9.19 -36.45 41.67
N VAL A 712 8.91 -37.75 41.71
CA VAL A 712 7.85 -38.34 40.87
C VAL A 712 6.60 -38.53 41.73
N LEU A 713 5.59 -37.69 41.47
CA LEU A 713 4.26 -37.84 42.06
C LEU A 713 3.47 -38.89 41.25
N THR A 714 2.95 -39.88 41.95
CA THR A 714 2.12 -40.95 41.41
C THR A 714 0.83 -41.04 42.18
N VAL A 715 -0.32 -41.10 41.47
CA VAL A 715 -1.66 -41.11 42.03
C VAL A 715 -2.48 -42.28 41.44
N THR A 716 -3.34 -42.92 42.25
CA THR A 716 -4.17 -44.04 41.89
C THR A 716 -5.67 -43.73 41.98
N GLU A 717 -6.51 -44.57 41.36
CA GLU A 717 -7.96 -44.40 41.24
C GLU A 717 -8.67 -44.20 42.59
N HIS A 718 -8.21 -44.91 43.66
CA HIS A 718 -8.86 -44.84 44.99
C HIS A 718 -8.26 -43.78 45.90
N GLY A 719 -7.61 -42.79 45.33
CA GLY A 719 -7.10 -41.61 46.04
C GLY A 719 -5.81 -41.87 46.84
N PHE A 720 -5.07 -42.93 46.55
CA PHE A 720 -3.73 -43.16 47.09
C PHE A 720 -2.69 -42.55 46.18
N GLY A 721 -1.60 -42.05 46.79
CA GLY A 721 -0.50 -41.51 46.00
C GLY A 721 0.75 -41.33 46.86
N LYS A 722 1.84 -40.98 46.22
CA LYS A 722 3.14 -40.75 46.85
C LYS A 722 4.05 -39.90 45.98
N ARG A 723 5.06 -39.36 46.60
CA ARG A 723 6.26 -38.83 45.95
C ARG A 723 7.41 -39.83 46.09
N THR A 724 8.22 -39.96 45.04
CA THR A 724 9.42 -40.81 45.04
C THR A 724 10.57 -40.01 44.41
N ALA A 725 11.74 -39.96 45.06
CA ALA A 725 12.92 -39.26 44.55
C ALA A 725 13.30 -39.78 43.15
N THR A 726 13.62 -38.90 42.23
CA THR A 726 14.01 -39.25 40.87
C THR A 726 15.23 -40.18 40.84
N SER A 727 16.13 -40.07 41.82
CA SER A 727 17.32 -40.96 41.99
C SER A 727 16.99 -42.45 42.16
N GLU A 728 15.78 -42.78 42.59
CA GLU A 728 15.34 -44.18 42.69
C GLU A 728 15.01 -44.80 41.33
N TYR A 729 14.85 -44.00 40.28
CA TYR A 729 14.55 -44.49 38.94
C TYR A 729 15.83 -44.59 38.10
N ARG A 730 16.52 -45.74 38.22
CA ARG A 730 17.74 -45.96 37.45
C ARG A 730 17.46 -45.81 35.95
N THR A 731 18.36 -45.16 35.23
CA THR A 731 18.31 -45.06 33.78
C THR A 731 18.47 -46.42 33.14
N GLN A 732 17.58 -46.77 32.24
CA GLN A 732 17.55 -48.02 31.47
C GLN A 732 17.60 -47.68 29.98
N THR A 733 17.86 -48.71 29.16
CA THR A 733 17.62 -48.58 27.72
C THR A 733 16.11 -48.62 27.43
N ARG A 734 15.63 -47.85 26.47
CA ARG A 734 14.21 -47.85 26.05
C ARG A 734 13.78 -49.27 25.63
N GLY A 735 12.48 -49.51 25.66
CA GLY A 735 11.89 -50.79 25.23
C GLY A 735 12.02 -51.91 26.24
N GLY A 736 12.49 -51.64 27.46
CA GLY A 736 12.43 -52.55 28.61
C GLY A 736 11.02 -52.68 29.22
N ILE A 737 10.86 -53.59 30.16
CA ILE A 737 9.61 -53.82 30.94
C ILE A 737 9.46 -52.71 32.02
N GLY A 738 10.53 -52.03 32.35
CA GLY A 738 10.56 -51.04 33.43
C GLY A 738 10.72 -51.60 34.83
N LEU A 739 10.44 -50.76 35.81
CA LEU A 739 10.53 -51.03 37.25
C LEU A 739 9.17 -50.78 37.89
N ILE A 740 8.88 -51.47 39.03
CA ILE A 740 7.70 -51.13 39.81
C ILE A 740 7.84 -49.72 40.34
N ASN A 741 6.89 -48.87 39.99
CA ASN A 741 6.76 -47.49 40.48
C ASN A 741 5.88 -47.43 41.75
N ILE A 742 4.70 -48.04 41.71
CA ILE A 742 3.77 -48.14 42.82
C ILE A 742 3.14 -49.53 42.83
N LYS A 743 2.86 -50.07 44.05
CA LYS A 743 2.22 -51.36 44.15
C LYS A 743 0.71 -51.22 43.99
N VAL A 744 0.19 -51.68 42.86
CA VAL A 744 -1.24 -51.71 42.55
C VAL A 744 -1.88 -52.87 43.27
N THR A 745 -2.97 -52.62 43.99
CA THR A 745 -3.76 -53.60 44.71
C THR A 745 -5.26 -53.26 44.61
N GLU A 746 -6.16 -54.14 44.97
CA GLU A 746 -7.60 -53.84 45.02
C GLU A 746 -7.91 -52.62 45.89
N LYS A 747 -7.10 -52.37 46.95
CA LYS A 747 -7.24 -51.21 47.84
C LYS A 747 -6.84 -49.86 47.15
N THR A 748 -5.82 -49.88 46.35
CA THR A 748 -5.31 -48.65 45.73
C THR A 748 -5.96 -48.32 44.40
N GLY A 749 -6.42 -49.34 43.68
CA GLY A 749 -6.86 -49.22 42.31
C GLY A 749 -5.67 -49.02 41.37
N PHE A 750 -5.94 -48.78 40.09
CA PHE A 750 -4.95 -48.54 39.02
C PHE A 750 -4.34 -47.13 39.15
N VAL A 751 -3.17 -46.95 38.55
CA VAL A 751 -2.55 -45.62 38.45
C VAL A 751 -3.29 -44.76 37.44
N ILE A 752 -3.61 -43.53 37.80
CA ILE A 752 -4.31 -42.58 36.91
C ILE A 752 -3.38 -41.45 36.39
N GLY A 753 -2.28 -41.18 37.08
CA GLY A 753 -1.37 -40.14 36.70
C GLY A 753 0.02 -40.25 37.33
N ILE A 754 1.00 -39.80 36.56
CA ILE A 754 2.39 -39.64 36.97
C ILE A 754 2.86 -38.24 36.48
N LYS A 755 3.52 -37.49 37.37
CA LYS A 755 4.10 -36.15 37.13
C LYS A 755 5.44 -36.00 37.80
N VAL A 756 6.39 -35.32 37.17
CA VAL A 756 7.61 -34.85 37.82
C VAL A 756 7.31 -33.51 38.46
N VAL A 757 7.45 -33.44 39.77
CA VAL A 757 7.05 -32.28 40.56
C VAL A 757 8.20 -31.73 41.41
N ASP A 758 8.13 -30.45 41.66
CA ASP A 758 9.01 -29.71 42.57
C ASP A 758 8.29 -29.50 43.88
N SER A 759 9.04 -29.40 44.99
CA SER A 759 8.50 -29.18 46.33
C SER A 759 7.68 -27.89 46.47
N GLN A 760 7.95 -26.90 45.62
CA GLN A 760 7.26 -25.61 45.64
C GLN A 760 5.95 -25.59 44.83
N GLN A 761 5.60 -26.69 44.19
CA GLN A 761 4.37 -26.80 43.39
C GLN A 761 3.16 -27.19 44.25
N GLU A 762 1.97 -26.91 43.71
CA GLU A 762 0.71 -27.44 44.21
C GLU A 762 0.19 -28.50 43.26
N PHE A 763 -0.63 -29.40 43.76
CA PHE A 763 -1.37 -30.35 42.95
C PHE A 763 -2.88 -30.26 43.20
N MET A 764 -3.62 -30.72 42.20
CA MET A 764 -5.06 -30.83 42.24
C MET A 764 -5.48 -32.24 41.82
N LEU A 765 -6.32 -32.85 42.63
CA LEU A 765 -6.99 -34.11 42.30
C LEU A 765 -8.47 -33.84 42.08
N ILE A 766 -9.01 -34.50 41.10
CA ILE A 766 -10.40 -34.34 40.70
C ILE A 766 -11.01 -35.74 40.60
N SER A 767 -12.14 -35.93 41.26
CA SER A 767 -12.87 -37.18 41.19
C SER A 767 -13.84 -37.26 40.00
N THR A 768 -14.34 -38.46 39.70
CA THR A 768 -15.34 -38.65 38.64
C THR A 768 -16.68 -38.00 38.94
N GLU A 769 -16.99 -37.72 40.21
CA GLU A 769 -18.17 -36.97 40.68
C GLU A 769 -17.91 -35.43 40.78
N GLY A 770 -16.73 -34.96 40.33
CA GLY A 770 -16.42 -33.53 40.32
C GLY A 770 -15.89 -32.97 41.63
N ILE A 771 -15.58 -33.80 42.62
CA ILE A 771 -14.96 -33.35 43.90
C ILE A 771 -13.50 -32.98 43.61
N VAL A 772 -13.11 -31.78 44.02
CA VAL A 772 -11.75 -31.22 43.79
C VAL A 772 -11.03 -31.05 45.12
N ILE A 773 -9.82 -31.61 45.26
CA ILE A 773 -8.87 -31.31 46.34
C ILE A 773 -7.66 -30.59 45.75
N ARG A 774 -7.26 -29.50 46.38
CA ARG A 774 -6.01 -28.76 46.11
C ARG A 774 -5.15 -28.79 47.38
N SER A 775 -3.87 -29.17 47.22
CA SER A 775 -2.92 -29.24 48.33
C SER A 775 -1.50 -29.00 47.85
N ASN A 776 -0.60 -28.67 48.77
CA ASN A 776 0.82 -28.49 48.48
C ASN A 776 1.49 -29.84 48.24
N ILE A 777 2.44 -29.87 47.31
CA ILE A 777 3.23 -31.09 47.02
C ILE A 777 3.97 -31.56 48.27
N GLU A 778 4.46 -30.67 49.13
CA GLU A 778 5.16 -31.00 50.36
C GLU A 778 4.34 -31.87 51.34
N GLU A 779 3.03 -31.78 51.30
CA GLU A 779 2.14 -32.55 52.17
C GLU A 779 2.08 -34.06 51.82
N VAL A 780 2.54 -34.39 50.60
CA VAL A 780 2.59 -35.79 50.14
C VAL A 780 3.90 -36.40 50.60
N SER A 781 3.84 -37.57 51.27
CA SER A 781 5.03 -38.25 51.76
C SER A 781 5.96 -38.72 50.65
N VAL A 782 7.28 -38.51 50.83
CA VAL A 782 8.32 -39.08 49.99
C VAL A 782 8.62 -40.48 50.42
N ILE A 783 8.32 -41.51 49.61
CA ILE A 783 8.49 -42.92 49.92
C ILE A 783 8.97 -43.72 48.72
N GLY A 784 9.64 -44.86 49.00
CA GLY A 784 10.25 -45.71 47.97
C GLY A 784 9.26 -46.27 46.96
N ARG A 785 9.78 -46.71 45.83
CA ARG A 785 9.02 -47.12 44.65
C ARG A 785 8.04 -48.29 44.93
N ASN A 786 8.48 -49.33 45.57
CA ASN A 786 7.69 -50.57 45.77
C ASN A 786 6.75 -50.47 46.99
N THR A 787 5.94 -49.45 47.09
CA THR A 787 4.97 -49.19 48.16
C THR A 787 3.59 -48.86 47.61
N GLN A 788 2.55 -48.87 48.47
CA GLN A 788 1.16 -48.59 48.06
C GLN A 788 0.84 -47.07 48.08
N GLY A 789 1.75 -46.25 48.60
CA GLY A 789 1.48 -44.81 48.80
C GLY A 789 0.65 -44.55 50.07
N VAL A 790 0.34 -43.29 50.31
CA VAL A 790 -0.54 -42.76 51.34
C VAL A 790 -1.88 -42.30 50.75
N LYS A 791 -2.90 -42.20 51.57
CA LYS A 791 -4.19 -41.71 51.16
C LYS A 791 -4.13 -40.16 50.98
N MET A 792 -4.32 -39.68 49.80
CA MET A 792 -4.31 -38.25 49.45
C MET A 792 -5.71 -37.63 49.36
N MET A 793 -6.69 -38.47 48.96
CA MET A 793 -8.09 -38.09 48.86
C MET A 793 -9.01 -39.16 49.44
N ASN A 794 -9.97 -38.78 50.29
CA ASN A 794 -11.02 -39.69 50.74
C ASN A 794 -12.09 -39.74 49.64
N MET A 795 -12.34 -41.00 49.23
CA MET A 795 -13.32 -41.27 48.16
C MET A 795 -14.55 -41.92 48.82
N ASP A 796 -15.73 -41.53 48.38
CA ASP A 796 -16.98 -42.21 48.71
C ASP A 796 -17.13 -43.49 47.90
N ASN A 797 -18.04 -44.41 48.36
CA ASN A 797 -18.25 -45.68 47.69
C ASN A 797 -18.72 -45.45 46.23
N ASN A 798 -17.91 -45.84 45.30
CA ASN A 798 -18.02 -45.73 43.83
C ASN A 798 -17.39 -44.53 43.11
N ASP A 799 -16.90 -43.51 43.83
CA ASP A 799 -16.15 -42.41 43.22
C ASP A 799 -14.69 -42.80 42.99
N LYS A 800 -14.06 -42.26 41.94
CA LYS A 800 -12.66 -42.50 41.61
C LYS A 800 -11.97 -41.23 41.27
N VAL A 801 -10.66 -41.10 41.51
CA VAL A 801 -9.88 -40.00 41.02
C VAL A 801 -9.79 -40.09 39.47
N ALA A 802 -10.24 -39.05 38.79
CA ALA A 802 -10.29 -38.95 37.34
C ALA A 802 -9.05 -38.24 36.76
N ALA A 803 -8.53 -37.20 37.46
CA ALA A 803 -7.44 -36.39 36.93
C ALA A 803 -6.47 -35.90 38.01
N LEU A 804 -5.21 -35.70 37.59
CA LEU A 804 -4.12 -35.11 38.33
C LEU A 804 -3.54 -33.94 37.56
N ALA A 805 -3.57 -32.74 38.16
CA ALA A 805 -2.86 -31.56 37.68
C ALA A 805 -1.79 -31.11 38.70
N ALA A 806 -0.66 -30.61 38.23
CA ALA A 806 0.37 -29.98 39.04
C ALA A 806 0.77 -28.64 38.40
N PHE A 807 0.96 -27.60 39.20
CA PHE A 807 1.24 -26.24 38.74
C PHE A 807 2.18 -25.51 39.68
N GLU A 808 2.98 -24.56 39.12
CA GLU A 808 3.92 -23.74 39.86
C GLU A 808 3.20 -22.62 40.61
N ILE A 809 3.56 -22.38 41.85
CA ILE A 809 3.19 -21.18 42.56
C ILE A 809 4.25 -20.14 42.21
N LYS A 810 3.88 -19.01 41.55
CA LYS A 810 4.80 -17.89 41.45
C LYS A 810 5.05 -17.28 42.85
N GLU A 811 6.30 -16.91 43.14
CA GLU A 811 6.73 -16.29 44.39
C GLU A 811 5.93 -15.04 44.80
N ASP A 812 5.12 -14.49 43.95
CA ASP A 812 4.24 -13.35 44.26
C ASP A 812 2.98 -13.73 45.05
N ASP A 813 2.73 -15.01 45.30
CA ASP A 813 1.63 -15.52 46.15
C ASP A 813 2.08 -15.81 47.62
N LYS A 814 3.34 -15.51 47.97
CA LYS A 814 3.85 -15.63 49.37
C LYS A 814 3.71 -14.35 50.17
#